data_aebfeee9554b142a9353ef4c6568273a
#
_entry.id   aebfeee9554b142a9353ef4c6568273a
#
_cell.length_a   1.000
_cell.length_b   1.000
_cell.length_c   1.000
_cell.angle_alpha   90.00
_cell.angle_beta   90.00
_cell.angle_gamma   90.00
#
_symmetry.space_group_name_H-M   'P 1'
#
loop_
_entity.id
_entity.type
_entity.pdbx_description
1 polymer ?
#
loop_
_entity_poly.entity_id
_entity_poly.type
_entity_poly.pdbx_seq_one_letter_code
_entity_poly.pdbx_strand_id
1 'polypeptide(L)'
;MYKNLLKSIAFAALALVAGACAKEQVASGDGETVEMTFNVDVPETTITTKGLSDAASVNELVFQVFLTGTKDEKNHCINTPVPELTQVVPVVDKKATVKVNLVKGQRYSYAFWAQSKGTGYYDTSDLRAVKMNTDKVKANDPKMDAFYGFKEGETASKSYSGHITLYRALAQINFGAKALDRSDALQATASSVTLSKVPDIFHPFWKTSETSEGKGEITYANNVVVSDEKLAIGDKTNKTEYDYLATVYVLADKADPMLIDASATITLSNGRTTKVAVPNAPIQVNYRTNILGDLLNVDGVWNITVDEEFKGGNKIYDPLGSDLYKGSAVTLTEDYSAFTPSGVVIPMKVVSSLDLNGYTFKNENGTALDVRGSLTINGSGKVLCEGPVGEANAAVFVQDGGKVVINDGYYYSKNGNSCIYVQAGDKTGRTITIGGEVKPLYYGGGIVEINGGVFEAQANKFVLNQNDYIENESCFSVKGGIFVEFNPAEVNECHGKVTSFVADGYKAVETTYEGKQAWKVEAIPPVTTQEDFNSAITTANSTVVLAAGTYDMPSTIADGVTIIGGGDETVLDMVHKNRTYTNVAFKNIKILNGQSDYYGFQNSENLLFEGCTFTGKHFSYGKETYKKCHFIQEASDYNMWVYGKDVDYIDCTFEGKGKFLNVFNEGNPLITVNIQGCKFISTVSNKPAINIKGTSTTSEGVVTVLQYTVNIDKCTVSGAFPEINGGLWQVDDPANAENNKITVNVNGKKVYLN
;
A
#
# COMPACT_ATOMS: atom_id res chain seq x y z
N MET A 1 -32.94 13.35 68.75
CA MET A 1 -31.95 14.32 69.28
C MET A 1 -30.61 14.27 68.50
N TYR A 2 -30.15 13.13 68.04
CA TYR A 2 -28.87 13.01 67.34
C TYR A 2 -28.83 13.60 65.89
N LYS A 3 -29.94 13.64 65.17
CA LYS A 3 -30.03 14.21 63.83
C LYS A 3 -29.85 15.74 63.76
N ASN A 4 -30.24 16.43 64.80
CA ASN A 4 -30.12 17.89 64.83
C ASN A 4 -28.74 18.36 65.32
N LEU A 5 -28.00 17.51 66.03
CA LEU A 5 -26.64 17.80 66.48
C LEU A 5 -25.64 17.68 65.31
N LEU A 6 -25.84 16.70 64.44
CA LEU A 6 -25.02 16.52 63.22
C LEU A 6 -25.19 17.66 62.19
N LYS A 7 -26.42 18.19 62.05
CA LYS A 7 -26.68 19.36 61.20
C LYS A 7 -25.98 20.63 61.71
N SER A 8 -25.93 20.80 63.01
CA SER A 8 -25.28 21.98 63.65
C SER A 8 -23.75 21.84 63.58
N ILE A 9 -23.21 20.62 63.62
CA ILE A 9 -21.76 20.37 63.51
C ILE A 9 -21.31 20.54 62.05
N ALA A 10 -22.10 20.13 61.06
CA ALA A 10 -21.81 20.34 59.66
C ALA A 10 -21.79 21.84 59.28
N PHE A 11 -22.75 22.62 59.84
CA PHE A 11 -22.76 24.04 59.58
C PHE A 11 -21.61 24.80 60.34
N ALA A 12 -21.20 24.34 61.50
CA ALA A 12 -20.06 24.89 62.24
C ALA A 12 -18.72 24.48 61.61
N ALA A 13 -18.60 23.25 61.06
CA ALA A 13 -17.43 22.82 60.36
C ALA A 13 -17.25 23.52 58.98
N LEU A 14 -18.37 23.78 58.26
CA LEU A 14 -18.35 24.55 57.01
C LEU A 14 -17.97 26.04 57.29
N ALA A 15 -18.40 26.60 58.33
CA ALA A 15 -18.04 27.98 58.77
C ALA A 15 -16.57 28.07 59.25
N LEU A 16 -15.99 26.96 59.81
CA LEU A 16 -14.62 26.91 60.26
C LEU A 16 -13.62 26.69 59.09
N VAL A 17 -13.98 25.91 58.06
CA VAL A 17 -13.16 25.72 56.87
C VAL A 17 -13.22 26.97 55.98
N ALA A 18 -14.38 27.60 55.84
CA ALA A 18 -14.52 28.91 55.20
C ALA A 18 -13.74 30.01 55.91
N GLY A 19 -13.68 29.96 57.28
CA GLY A 19 -12.96 30.92 58.10
C GLY A 19 -11.41 30.76 58.05
N ALA A 20 -10.88 29.58 57.74
CA ALA A 20 -9.42 29.36 57.70
C ALA A 20 -8.80 29.78 56.35
N CYS A 21 -9.54 29.70 55.23
CA CYS A 21 -9.08 30.17 53.91
C CYS A 21 -9.51 31.61 53.59
N ALA A 22 -10.37 32.20 54.40
CA ALA A 22 -11.03 33.46 54.08
C ALA A 22 -10.55 34.61 54.97
N LYS A 23 -9.26 34.69 55.30
CA LYS A 23 -8.77 35.85 56.11
C LYS A 23 -8.69 37.18 55.38
N GLU A 24 -9.07 37.25 54.09
CA GLU A 24 -9.07 38.51 53.31
C GLU A 24 -10.36 38.86 52.53
N GLN A 25 -11.38 38.01 52.46
CA GLN A 25 -12.63 38.32 51.74
C GLN A 25 -13.88 37.70 52.30
N VAL A 26 -14.09 37.81 53.59
CA VAL A 26 -15.43 37.74 54.15
C VAL A 26 -15.90 39.20 54.45
N ALA A 27 -16.15 39.91 53.36
CA ALA A 27 -17.03 41.05 53.46
C ALA A 27 -18.45 40.48 53.57
N SER A 28 -19.00 40.51 54.77
CA SER A 28 -20.41 40.55 55.12
C SER A 28 -21.38 40.08 54.00
N GLY A 29 -21.55 38.77 53.85
CA GLY A 29 -22.79 38.27 53.28
C GLY A 29 -23.90 38.42 54.28
N ASP A 30 -24.89 39.20 53.99
CA ASP A 30 -26.06 39.47 54.81
C ASP A 30 -27.07 38.31 54.88
N GLY A 31 -26.69 37.11 54.43
CA GLY A 31 -27.56 35.94 54.33
C GLY A 31 -28.63 36.05 53.26
N GLU A 32 -28.58 37.11 52.45
CA GLU A 32 -29.45 37.25 51.28
C GLU A 32 -29.10 36.20 50.21
N THR A 33 -30.10 35.57 49.62
CA THR A 33 -29.92 34.61 48.56
C THR A 33 -30.31 35.21 47.22
N VAL A 34 -29.68 34.73 46.15
CA VAL A 34 -30.00 35.07 44.77
C VAL A 34 -30.33 33.77 43.96
N GLU A 35 -31.37 33.84 43.13
CA GLU A 35 -31.75 32.72 42.26
C GLU A 35 -30.85 32.67 40.99
N MET A 36 -30.26 31.53 40.77
CA MET A 36 -29.55 31.23 39.52
C MET A 36 -30.38 30.24 38.69
N THR A 37 -30.70 30.60 37.48
CA THR A 37 -31.40 29.74 36.52
C THR A 37 -30.47 29.38 35.38
N PHE A 38 -30.32 28.08 35.12
CA PHE A 38 -29.54 27.54 33.99
C PHE A 38 -30.46 26.83 33.02
N ASN A 39 -30.54 27.32 31.78
CA ASN A 39 -31.20 26.64 30.68
C ASN A 39 -30.13 25.81 29.96
N VAL A 40 -30.28 24.50 29.99
CA VAL A 40 -29.27 23.55 29.53
C VAL A 40 -29.74 22.88 28.26
N ASP A 41 -28.90 22.91 27.21
CA ASP A 41 -29.15 22.21 25.94
C ASP A 41 -28.16 21.05 25.74
N VAL A 42 -28.73 19.89 25.43
CA VAL A 42 -27.98 18.73 24.91
C VAL A 42 -27.81 18.95 23.41
N PRO A 43 -26.58 18.90 22.88
CA PRO A 43 -26.32 19.20 21.45
C PRO A 43 -27.07 18.27 20.52
N GLU A 44 -27.56 18.81 19.42
CA GLU A 44 -28.04 17.99 18.29
C GLU A 44 -26.86 17.48 17.48
N THR A 45 -26.87 16.19 17.16
CA THR A 45 -25.96 15.65 16.16
C THR A 45 -26.57 15.83 14.79
N THR A 46 -25.81 16.40 13.85
CA THR A 46 -26.26 16.69 12.49
C THR A 46 -26.33 15.46 11.57
N ILE A 47 -26.10 14.26 12.11
CA ILE A 47 -26.04 13.03 11.32
C ILE A 47 -27.44 12.43 11.18
N THR A 48 -27.91 12.38 9.94
CA THR A 48 -29.20 11.80 9.55
C THR A 48 -29.22 10.28 9.38
N THR A 49 -28.14 9.58 9.74
CA THR A 49 -28.16 8.11 9.81
C THR A 49 -28.81 7.70 11.12
N LYS A 50 -29.90 6.95 11.05
CA LYS A 50 -30.50 6.26 12.19
C LYS A 50 -29.46 5.30 12.78
N GLY A 51 -28.56 5.80 13.56
CA GLY A 51 -27.47 5.05 14.19
C GLY A 51 -27.22 5.59 15.57
N LEU A 52 -26.71 4.75 16.39
CA LEU A 52 -26.21 4.96 17.75
C LEU A 52 -25.45 6.29 17.85
N SER A 53 -25.99 7.32 18.47
CA SER A 53 -25.34 8.57 18.87
C SER A 53 -26.02 9.92 18.50
N ASP A 54 -27.34 9.90 18.41
CA ASP A 54 -28.12 11.12 18.19
C ASP A 54 -28.51 11.87 19.49
N ALA A 55 -27.96 11.45 20.62
CA ALA A 55 -28.31 11.93 21.95
C ALA A 55 -29.80 11.72 22.36
N ALA A 56 -30.58 10.98 21.57
CA ALA A 56 -32.02 10.78 21.83
C ALA A 56 -32.29 9.95 23.09
N SER A 57 -31.32 9.17 23.54
CA SER A 57 -31.43 8.38 24.77
C SER A 57 -31.20 9.18 26.07
N VAL A 58 -30.68 10.40 25.97
CA VAL A 58 -30.36 11.25 27.13
C VAL A 58 -31.63 11.91 27.66
N ASN A 59 -32.02 11.55 28.86
CA ASN A 59 -33.28 11.98 29.48
C ASN A 59 -33.16 12.42 30.94
N GLU A 60 -31.95 12.50 31.47
CA GLU A 60 -31.67 12.94 32.85
C GLU A 60 -30.46 13.86 32.87
N LEU A 61 -30.55 14.96 33.66
CA LEU A 61 -29.44 15.87 33.93
C LEU A 61 -29.15 15.86 35.42
N VAL A 62 -27.92 15.56 35.81
CA VAL A 62 -27.39 15.75 37.17
C VAL A 62 -26.69 17.09 37.22
N PHE A 63 -27.04 17.89 38.21
CA PHE A 63 -26.44 19.19 38.44
C PHE A 63 -25.84 19.24 39.85
N GLN A 64 -24.61 19.73 39.98
CA GLN A 64 -23.93 19.90 41.25
C GLN A 64 -23.33 21.29 41.38
N VAL A 65 -23.39 21.79 42.60
CA VAL A 65 -22.82 23.08 43.00
C VAL A 65 -21.62 22.85 43.90
N PHE A 66 -20.58 23.64 43.68
CA PHE A 66 -19.34 23.61 44.46
C PHE A 66 -19.00 25.00 44.97
N LEU A 67 -18.50 25.11 46.20
CA LEU A 67 -17.81 26.31 46.67
C LEU A 67 -16.44 26.38 46.01
N THR A 68 -16.16 27.51 45.36
CA THR A 68 -14.89 27.71 44.69
C THR A 68 -13.85 28.28 45.64
N GLY A 69 -12.82 27.51 45.93
CA GLY A 69 -11.67 27.93 46.74
C GLY A 69 -10.55 28.56 45.89
N THR A 70 -9.36 28.57 46.46
CA THR A 70 -8.13 28.99 45.77
C THR A 70 -7.74 27.99 44.69
N LYS A 71 -6.78 28.36 43.87
CA LYS A 71 -6.21 27.45 42.85
C LYS A 71 -5.12 26.57 43.45
N ASP A 72 -5.02 25.36 42.95
CA ASP A 72 -3.94 24.41 43.23
C ASP A 72 -2.65 24.74 42.43
N GLU A 73 -1.62 23.92 42.60
CA GLU A 73 -0.33 24.05 41.90
C GLU A 73 -0.44 23.90 40.35
N LYS A 74 -1.49 23.23 39.86
CA LYS A 74 -1.80 23.08 38.43
C LYS A 74 -2.72 24.19 37.91
N ASN A 75 -2.97 25.23 38.71
CA ASN A 75 -3.85 26.36 38.39
C ASN A 75 -5.35 25.98 38.28
N HIS A 76 -5.76 24.84 38.82
CA HIS A 76 -7.17 24.41 38.91
C HIS A 76 -7.83 24.95 40.18
N CYS A 77 -9.09 25.35 40.10
CA CYS A 77 -9.83 25.76 41.28
C CYS A 77 -10.10 24.56 42.22
N ILE A 78 -9.88 24.76 43.50
CA ILE A 78 -10.28 23.78 44.52
C ILE A 78 -11.79 23.91 44.73
N ASN A 79 -12.54 22.98 44.20
CA ASN A 79 -14.00 22.95 44.21
C ASN A 79 -14.52 22.01 45.31
N THR A 80 -15.19 22.56 46.36
CA THR A 80 -15.78 21.78 47.45
C THR A 80 -17.26 21.54 47.19
N PRO A 81 -17.74 20.27 47.15
CA PRO A 81 -19.15 19.97 46.88
C PRO A 81 -20.10 20.58 47.89
N VAL A 82 -21.27 21.03 47.45
CA VAL A 82 -22.42 21.46 48.30
C VAL A 82 -23.57 20.47 48.05
N PRO A 83 -23.58 19.31 48.73
CA PRO A 83 -24.49 18.20 48.42
C PRO A 83 -25.98 18.57 48.47
N GLU A 84 -26.33 19.48 49.34
CA GLU A 84 -27.72 19.94 49.54
C GLU A 84 -28.27 20.69 48.31
N LEU A 85 -27.40 21.18 47.45
CA LEU A 85 -27.76 21.88 46.21
C LEU A 85 -27.70 21.00 44.97
N THR A 86 -27.37 19.71 45.13
CA THR A 86 -27.39 18.74 44.03
C THR A 86 -28.82 18.50 43.56
N GLN A 87 -29.02 18.55 42.24
CA GLN A 87 -30.33 18.30 41.63
C GLN A 87 -30.22 17.28 40.51
N VAL A 88 -31.28 16.48 40.36
CA VAL A 88 -31.46 15.57 39.21
C VAL A 88 -32.77 15.96 38.56
N VAL A 89 -32.70 16.43 37.32
CA VAL A 89 -33.86 16.93 36.59
C VAL A 89 -34.03 16.19 35.27
N PRO A 90 -35.26 16.06 34.72
CA PRO A 90 -35.48 15.43 33.42
C PRO A 90 -34.93 16.32 32.30
N VAL A 91 -34.42 15.64 31.25
CA VAL A 91 -34.15 16.24 29.95
C VAL A 91 -35.32 15.88 29.02
N VAL A 92 -36.00 16.91 28.51
CA VAL A 92 -37.15 16.78 27.60
C VAL A 92 -36.81 17.57 26.32
N ASP A 93 -36.99 16.97 25.18
CA ASP A 93 -36.66 17.58 23.89
C ASP A 93 -35.25 18.18 23.86
N LYS A 94 -34.28 17.44 24.42
CA LYS A 94 -32.86 17.83 24.54
C LYS A 94 -32.65 19.10 25.41
N LYS A 95 -33.58 19.46 26.26
CA LYS A 95 -33.51 20.65 27.14
C LYS A 95 -33.78 20.28 28.58
N ALA A 96 -33.10 21.00 29.47
CA ALA A 96 -33.38 20.96 30.91
C ALA A 96 -33.25 22.37 31.51
N THR A 97 -33.96 22.61 32.60
CA THR A 97 -33.81 23.87 33.36
C THR A 97 -33.54 23.53 34.82
N VAL A 98 -32.51 24.14 35.37
CA VAL A 98 -32.11 24.03 36.76
C VAL A 98 -32.24 25.38 37.43
N LYS A 99 -32.82 25.41 38.65
CA LYS A 99 -32.88 26.61 39.50
C LYS A 99 -32.27 26.33 40.85
N VAL A 100 -31.43 27.24 41.31
CA VAL A 100 -30.78 27.11 42.61
C VAL A 100 -30.67 28.48 43.30
N ASN A 101 -30.95 28.51 44.62
CA ASN A 101 -30.76 29.69 45.44
C ASN A 101 -29.38 29.63 46.11
N LEU A 102 -28.57 30.64 45.91
CA LEU A 102 -27.19 30.73 46.39
C LEU A 102 -27.00 31.92 47.29
N VAL A 103 -26.09 31.81 48.26
CA VAL A 103 -25.72 32.91 49.13
C VAL A 103 -25.03 34.00 48.30
N LYS A 104 -25.57 35.23 48.42
CA LYS A 104 -25.07 36.39 47.69
C LYS A 104 -23.64 36.73 48.13
N GLY A 105 -22.81 37.07 47.16
CA GLY A 105 -21.40 37.39 47.36
C GLY A 105 -20.45 36.19 47.45
N GLN A 106 -20.96 34.98 47.60
CA GLN A 106 -20.16 33.77 47.64
C GLN A 106 -19.79 33.31 46.22
N ARG A 107 -18.62 32.69 46.07
CA ARG A 107 -18.08 32.19 44.82
C ARG A 107 -18.42 30.72 44.63
N TYR A 108 -18.98 30.36 43.47
CA TYR A 108 -19.43 29.01 43.17
C TYR A 108 -18.91 28.52 41.80
N SER A 109 -18.76 27.18 41.69
CA SER A 109 -18.60 26.45 40.42
C SER A 109 -19.77 25.50 40.25
N TYR A 110 -20.12 25.23 39.01
CA TYR A 110 -21.26 24.38 38.63
C TYR A 110 -20.82 23.33 37.66
N ALA A 111 -21.23 22.08 37.87
CA ALA A 111 -21.07 21.00 36.95
C ALA A 111 -22.41 20.39 36.52
N PHE A 112 -22.49 20.00 35.28
CA PHE A 112 -23.67 19.42 34.63
C PHE A 112 -23.27 18.13 33.97
N TRP A 113 -24.07 17.07 34.15
CA TRP A 113 -23.89 15.77 33.49
C TRP A 113 -25.23 15.25 33.02
N ALA A 114 -25.39 15.10 31.66
CA ALA A 114 -26.59 14.55 31.05
C ALA A 114 -26.37 13.14 30.60
N GLN A 115 -27.29 12.23 30.91
CA GLN A 115 -27.18 10.80 30.68
C GLN A 115 -28.54 10.13 30.49
N SER A 116 -28.53 8.84 30.13
CA SER A 116 -29.72 7.99 30.15
C SER A 116 -30.02 7.51 31.56
N LYS A 117 -31.23 7.81 32.05
CA LYS A 117 -31.69 7.48 33.40
C LYS A 117 -31.72 5.98 33.66
N GLY A 118 -31.24 5.58 34.86
CA GLY A 118 -31.39 4.24 35.39
C GLY A 118 -30.48 3.15 34.74
N THR A 119 -29.56 3.52 33.87
CA THR A 119 -28.60 2.57 33.25
C THR A 119 -27.48 2.19 34.23
N GLY A 120 -27.08 3.12 35.08
CA GLY A 120 -25.95 2.96 35.98
C GLY A 120 -24.58 2.86 35.27
N TYR A 121 -24.46 3.34 34.05
CA TYR A 121 -23.19 3.38 33.33
C TYR A 121 -22.18 4.31 33.94
N TYR A 122 -22.65 5.37 34.62
CA TYR A 122 -21.81 6.40 35.25
C TYR A 122 -22.13 6.54 36.71
N ASP A 123 -21.10 6.65 37.53
CA ASP A 123 -21.21 7.15 38.90
C ASP A 123 -21.06 8.67 38.86
N THR A 124 -22.17 9.35 39.11
CA THR A 124 -22.32 10.82 39.13
C THR A 124 -22.46 11.39 40.54
N SER A 125 -22.05 10.63 41.55
CA SER A 125 -22.08 11.07 42.95
C SER A 125 -21.20 12.30 43.18
N ASP A 126 -20.11 12.44 42.41
CA ASP A 126 -19.22 13.60 42.40
C ASP A 126 -18.88 14.01 40.97
N LEU A 127 -19.45 15.09 40.48
CA LEU A 127 -19.20 15.57 39.11
C LEU A 127 -17.83 16.22 38.91
N ARG A 128 -16.96 16.29 39.94
CA ARG A 128 -15.54 16.63 39.73
C ARG A 128 -14.78 15.49 39.04
N ALA A 129 -15.24 14.24 39.24
CA ALA A 129 -14.62 13.02 38.71
C ALA A 129 -15.70 11.95 38.44
N VAL A 130 -16.33 12.03 37.27
CA VAL A 130 -17.39 11.08 36.89
C VAL A 130 -16.74 9.76 36.48
N LYS A 131 -17.16 8.67 37.12
CA LYS A 131 -16.57 7.33 36.90
C LYS A 131 -17.46 6.46 36.02
N MET A 132 -16.88 5.84 35.02
CA MET A 132 -17.56 4.83 34.20
C MET A 132 -17.58 3.49 34.96
N ASN A 133 -18.76 2.89 35.09
CA ASN A 133 -18.94 1.57 35.69
C ASN A 133 -18.61 0.49 34.67
N THR A 134 -17.34 0.10 34.57
CA THR A 134 -16.81 -0.82 33.54
C THR A 134 -17.46 -2.19 33.52
N ASP A 135 -18.07 -2.61 34.63
CA ASP A 135 -18.81 -3.90 34.72
C ASP A 135 -20.23 -3.84 34.12
N LYS A 136 -20.72 -2.67 33.76
CA LYS A 136 -22.08 -2.45 33.25
C LYS A 136 -22.13 -2.07 31.78
N VAL A 137 -21.00 -1.67 31.21
CA VAL A 137 -20.92 -1.16 29.82
C VAL A 137 -21.30 -2.24 28.79
N LYS A 138 -21.90 -1.81 27.68
CA LYS A 138 -22.31 -2.67 26.59
C LYS A 138 -21.92 -2.11 25.23
N ALA A 139 -21.56 -2.97 24.31
CA ALA A 139 -21.45 -2.58 22.91
C ALA A 139 -22.87 -2.35 22.32
N ASN A 140 -22.95 -1.52 21.31
CA ASN A 140 -24.17 -1.22 20.55
C ASN A 140 -25.33 -0.66 21.42
N ASP A 141 -25.04 0.01 22.54
CA ASP A 141 -26.05 0.63 23.38
C ASP A 141 -25.96 2.17 23.34
N PRO A 142 -26.91 2.86 22.65
CA PRO A 142 -26.93 4.31 22.58
C PRO A 142 -27.16 4.99 23.93
N LYS A 143 -27.63 4.26 24.95
CA LYS A 143 -27.82 4.78 26.30
C LYS A 143 -26.51 5.04 27.04
N MET A 144 -25.36 4.64 26.46
CA MET A 144 -24.05 5.02 27.00
C MET A 144 -23.65 6.44 26.65
N ASP A 145 -24.33 7.12 25.73
CA ASP A 145 -24.01 8.49 25.38
C ASP A 145 -24.21 9.43 26.59
N ALA A 146 -23.26 10.35 26.83
CA ALA A 146 -23.27 11.27 27.94
C ALA A 146 -22.61 12.61 27.61
N PHE A 147 -23.11 13.67 28.27
CA PHE A 147 -22.69 15.02 27.97
C PHE A 147 -22.37 15.76 29.29
N TYR A 148 -21.37 16.63 29.25
CA TYR A 148 -20.95 17.43 30.37
C TYR A 148 -20.97 18.92 30.06
N GLY A 149 -21.10 19.72 31.08
CA GLY A 149 -20.93 21.17 31.05
C GLY A 149 -20.45 21.68 32.39
N PHE A 150 -19.88 22.85 32.43
CA PHE A 150 -19.46 23.48 33.67
C PHE A 150 -19.38 25.00 33.55
N LYS A 151 -19.43 25.66 34.69
CA LYS A 151 -18.96 27.03 34.91
C LYS A 151 -18.11 27.05 36.16
N GLU A 152 -17.04 27.81 36.18
CA GLU A 152 -16.11 27.80 37.29
C GLU A 152 -15.86 29.21 37.82
N GLY A 153 -15.95 29.35 39.16
CA GLY A 153 -15.54 30.55 39.87
C GLY A 153 -16.44 31.76 39.70
N GLU A 154 -17.73 31.57 39.50
CA GLU A 154 -18.72 32.63 39.35
C GLU A 154 -19.15 33.19 40.72
N THR A 155 -19.17 34.51 40.90
CA THR A 155 -19.69 35.15 42.14
C THR A 155 -21.18 35.34 42.02
N ALA A 156 -21.95 34.82 43.00
CA ALA A 156 -23.39 34.96 43.07
C ALA A 156 -23.79 36.39 43.56
N SER A 157 -23.64 37.38 42.69
CA SER A 157 -23.87 38.78 43.04
C SER A 157 -25.32 39.25 42.88
N LYS A 158 -26.06 38.68 41.95
CA LYS A 158 -27.48 38.98 41.63
C LYS A 158 -28.12 37.77 40.97
N SER A 159 -29.46 37.76 40.91
CA SER A 159 -30.19 36.73 40.17
C SER A 159 -29.72 36.70 38.70
N TYR A 160 -29.57 35.50 38.18
CA TYR A 160 -29.01 35.24 36.87
C TYR A 160 -29.87 34.20 36.11
N SER A 161 -30.10 34.43 34.86
CA SER A 161 -30.65 33.41 33.96
C SER A 161 -29.68 33.28 32.76
N GLY A 162 -29.13 32.11 32.57
CA GLY A 162 -28.14 31.87 31.53
C GLY A 162 -28.33 30.56 30.79
N HIS A 163 -27.59 30.41 29.69
CA HIS A 163 -27.61 29.27 28.84
C HIS A 163 -26.34 28.43 29.01
N ILE A 164 -26.47 27.11 29.01
CA ILE A 164 -25.38 26.14 29.10
C ILE A 164 -25.49 25.19 27.95
N THR A 165 -24.49 25.18 27.09
CA THR A 165 -24.32 24.16 26.08
C THR A 165 -23.47 23.01 26.63
N LEU A 166 -23.99 21.80 26.53
CA LEU A 166 -23.24 20.61 26.94
C LEU A 166 -22.35 20.13 25.82
N TYR A 167 -21.31 19.39 26.17
CA TYR A 167 -20.37 18.74 25.27
C TYR A 167 -20.35 17.25 25.54
N ARG A 168 -20.19 16.40 24.50
CA ARG A 168 -20.04 14.95 24.71
C ARG A 168 -18.77 14.68 25.51
N ALA A 169 -18.88 13.83 26.54
CA ALA A 169 -17.74 13.41 27.38
C ALA A 169 -16.95 12.22 26.78
N LEU A 170 -17.45 11.64 25.72
CA LEU A 170 -17.02 10.35 25.18
C LEU A 170 -16.44 10.49 23.76
N ALA A 171 -15.53 9.58 23.44
CA ALA A 171 -15.25 9.16 22.08
C ALA A 171 -16.15 7.97 21.72
N GLN A 172 -16.38 7.76 20.44
CA GLN A 172 -17.07 6.60 19.90
C GLN A 172 -16.12 5.82 19.00
N ILE A 173 -16.11 4.49 19.13
CA ILE A 173 -15.35 3.59 18.25
C ILE A 173 -16.33 2.68 17.53
N ASN A 174 -16.25 2.65 16.20
CA ASN A 174 -17.08 1.82 15.34
C ASN A 174 -16.23 0.79 14.60
N PHE A 175 -16.75 -0.42 14.46
CA PHE A 175 -16.22 -1.47 13.60
C PHE A 175 -17.22 -1.70 12.46
N GLY A 176 -16.76 -1.47 11.22
CA GLY A 176 -17.56 -1.62 10.01
C GLY A 176 -16.89 -2.51 8.98
N ALA A 177 -17.55 -3.59 8.59
CA ALA A 177 -17.06 -4.49 7.54
C ALA A 177 -17.59 -4.09 6.17
N LYS A 178 -16.73 -4.06 5.16
CA LYS A 178 -17.14 -4.04 3.77
C LYS A 178 -17.21 -5.47 3.27
N ALA A 179 -18.39 -5.95 2.90
CA ALA A 179 -18.51 -7.21 2.23
C ALA A 179 -17.84 -7.12 0.86
N LEU A 180 -16.68 -7.77 0.70
CA LEU A 180 -16.17 -8.10 -0.63
C LEU A 180 -17.14 -9.14 -1.22
N ASP A 181 -17.47 -9.03 -2.51
CA ASP A 181 -18.37 -9.93 -3.25
C ASP A 181 -18.09 -11.40 -2.93
N ARG A 182 -18.81 -11.94 -1.96
CA ARG A 182 -18.82 -13.36 -1.64
C ARG A 182 -20.15 -13.92 -2.08
N SER A 183 -20.10 -14.94 -2.88
CA SER A 183 -21.28 -15.76 -3.23
C SER A 183 -21.93 -16.42 -2.00
N ASP A 184 -21.22 -16.47 -0.86
CA ASP A 184 -21.67 -17.00 0.43
C ASP A 184 -21.47 -15.93 1.51
N ALA A 185 -22.36 -14.97 1.59
CA ALA A 185 -22.30 -13.89 2.57
C ALA A 185 -22.40 -14.44 3.99
N LEU A 186 -21.25 -14.71 4.62
CA LEU A 186 -21.16 -14.97 6.05
C LEU A 186 -21.55 -13.70 6.80
N GLN A 187 -22.65 -13.76 7.54
CA GLN A 187 -23.10 -12.64 8.36
C GLN A 187 -22.47 -12.72 9.74
N ALA A 188 -22.14 -11.56 10.30
CA ALA A 188 -21.78 -11.46 11.70
C ALA A 188 -23.03 -11.62 12.57
N THR A 189 -22.98 -12.48 13.60
CA THR A 189 -24.12 -12.78 14.48
C THR A 189 -23.93 -12.29 15.90
N ALA A 190 -22.68 -12.10 16.33
CA ALA A 190 -22.34 -11.55 17.63
C ALA A 190 -21.00 -10.85 17.58
N SER A 191 -20.81 -9.90 18.49
CA SER A 191 -19.53 -9.21 18.66
C SER A 191 -19.24 -8.92 20.13
N SER A 192 -17.95 -8.85 20.48
CA SER A 192 -17.47 -8.25 21.71
C SER A 192 -16.29 -7.36 21.40
N VAL A 193 -16.14 -6.27 22.15
CA VAL A 193 -15.03 -5.32 21.97
C VAL A 193 -14.29 -5.21 23.29
N THR A 194 -12.97 -5.35 23.25
CA THR A 194 -12.09 -5.09 24.38
C THR A 194 -11.19 -3.90 24.04
N LEU A 195 -11.16 -2.92 24.91
CA LEU A 195 -10.29 -1.76 24.85
C LEU A 195 -9.26 -1.82 25.97
N SER A 196 -7.99 -1.56 25.67
CA SER A 196 -6.90 -1.48 26.64
C SER A 196 -6.25 -0.09 26.58
N LYS A 197 -5.58 0.31 27.66
CA LYS A 197 -5.02 1.66 27.83
C LYS A 197 -6.10 2.75 27.84
N VAL A 198 -7.27 2.46 28.37
CA VAL A 198 -8.43 3.36 28.37
C VAL A 198 -8.70 3.95 29.75
N PRO A 199 -9.15 5.22 29.82
CA PRO A 199 -9.59 5.86 31.05
C PRO A 199 -10.97 5.35 31.47
N ASP A 200 -11.21 5.40 32.80
CA ASP A 200 -12.51 5.10 33.41
C ASP A 200 -13.04 6.26 34.27
N ILE A 201 -12.31 7.37 34.37
CA ILE A 201 -12.73 8.60 35.08
C ILE A 201 -12.63 9.78 34.11
N PHE A 202 -13.63 10.70 34.18
CA PHE A 202 -13.63 11.95 33.42
C PHE A 202 -13.81 13.15 34.39
N HIS A 203 -12.99 14.18 34.18
CA HIS A 203 -12.98 15.42 34.96
C HIS A 203 -13.61 16.58 34.18
N PRO A 204 -14.90 16.89 34.37
CA PRO A 204 -15.59 17.93 33.60
C PRO A 204 -14.94 19.30 33.66
N PHE A 205 -14.45 19.74 34.82
CA PHE A 205 -13.79 21.04 34.96
C PHE A 205 -12.47 21.15 34.21
N TRP A 206 -11.73 20.07 34.10
CA TRP A 206 -10.43 20.03 33.44
C TRP A 206 -10.52 19.52 31.98
N LYS A 207 -11.61 18.88 31.62
CA LYS A 207 -11.84 18.25 30.27
C LYS A 207 -10.82 17.14 29.98
N THR A 208 -10.37 16.47 31.02
CA THR A 208 -9.40 15.39 30.98
C THR A 208 -9.99 14.10 31.50
N SER A 209 -9.37 13.00 31.13
CA SER A 209 -9.70 11.68 31.65
C SER A 209 -8.49 11.03 32.31
N GLU A 210 -8.72 10.05 33.17
CA GLU A 210 -7.67 9.27 33.81
C GLU A 210 -8.09 7.82 34.00
N THR A 211 -7.10 6.97 34.20
CA THR A 211 -7.30 5.53 34.45
C THR A 211 -7.14 5.26 35.95
N SER A 212 -8.12 4.63 36.57
CA SER A 212 -8.02 4.17 37.96
C SER A 212 -6.89 3.15 38.11
N GLU A 213 -6.25 3.12 39.29
CA GLU A 213 -5.18 2.18 39.60
C GLU A 213 -5.66 0.71 39.41
N GLY A 214 -4.87 -0.07 38.66
CA GLY A 214 -5.16 -1.47 38.34
C GLY A 214 -6.29 -1.67 37.31
N LYS A 215 -6.77 -0.61 36.67
CA LYS A 215 -7.74 -0.60 35.56
C LYS A 215 -7.02 -0.31 34.24
N GLY A 216 -7.72 0.02 33.21
CA GLY A 216 -7.17 0.35 31.89
C GLY A 216 -7.59 -0.65 30.82
N GLU A 217 -8.38 -1.65 31.17
CA GLU A 217 -9.04 -2.53 30.23
C GLU A 217 -10.55 -2.55 30.46
N ILE A 218 -11.30 -2.43 29.38
CA ILE A 218 -12.77 -2.47 29.39
C ILE A 218 -13.24 -3.44 28.34
N THR A 219 -14.05 -4.42 28.71
CA THR A 219 -14.70 -5.35 27.77
C THR A 219 -16.18 -5.04 27.65
N TYR A 220 -16.61 -4.74 26.44
CA TYR A 220 -17.99 -4.49 26.05
C TYR A 220 -18.56 -5.78 25.46
N ALA A 221 -19.31 -6.51 26.23
CA ALA A 221 -19.99 -7.71 25.75
C ALA A 221 -21.29 -7.35 25.03
N ASN A 222 -21.50 -7.92 23.86
CA ASN A 222 -22.78 -7.87 23.16
C ASN A 222 -23.00 -9.17 22.38
N ASN A 223 -24.19 -9.72 22.49
CA ASN A 223 -24.56 -10.95 21.82
C ASN A 223 -25.29 -10.72 20.48
N VAL A 224 -25.48 -9.46 20.08
CA VAL A 224 -26.24 -9.12 18.87
C VAL A 224 -25.47 -8.08 18.08
N VAL A 225 -25.17 -8.43 16.83
CA VAL A 225 -24.68 -7.47 15.83
C VAL A 225 -25.89 -6.74 15.25
N VAL A 226 -25.78 -5.45 15.02
CA VAL A 226 -26.84 -4.66 14.37
C VAL A 226 -26.81 -4.98 12.88
N SER A 227 -27.44 -6.10 12.49
CA SER A 227 -27.31 -6.67 11.13
C SER A 227 -28.05 -5.91 10.05
N ASP A 228 -29.12 -5.18 10.39
CA ASP A 228 -29.99 -4.50 9.44
C ASP A 228 -29.63 -3.00 9.25
N GLU A 229 -28.71 -2.48 10.04
CA GLU A 229 -28.23 -1.12 9.92
C GLU A 229 -26.85 -1.09 9.25
N LYS A 230 -26.66 -0.10 8.38
CA LYS A 230 -25.36 0.18 7.75
C LYS A 230 -24.68 1.34 8.46
N LEU A 231 -23.38 1.18 8.69
CA LEU A 231 -22.53 2.29 9.09
C LEU A 231 -22.18 3.10 7.82
N ALA A 232 -22.83 4.23 7.63
CA ALA A 232 -22.58 5.12 6.51
C ALA A 232 -21.50 6.13 6.85
N ILE A 233 -20.40 6.11 6.13
CA ILE A 233 -19.25 7.00 6.30
C ILE A 233 -19.09 7.84 5.05
N GLY A 234 -18.91 9.16 5.22
CA GLY A 234 -18.76 10.12 4.15
C GLY A 234 -19.72 11.31 4.28
N ASP A 235 -19.71 12.18 3.28
CA ASP A 235 -20.60 13.34 3.21
C ASP A 235 -21.98 12.98 2.59
N LYS A 236 -22.84 13.97 2.45
CA LYS A 236 -24.19 13.77 1.92
C LYS A 236 -24.23 13.28 0.46
N THR A 237 -23.15 13.46 -0.28
CA THR A 237 -23.05 13.15 -1.71
C THR A 237 -22.23 11.89 -1.99
N ASN A 238 -21.26 11.58 -1.12
CA ASN A 238 -20.33 10.46 -1.29
C ASN A 238 -20.31 9.60 -0.01
N LYS A 239 -21.33 8.75 0.15
CA LYS A 239 -21.42 7.81 1.27
C LYS A 239 -20.91 6.43 0.86
N THR A 240 -20.05 5.84 1.70
CA THR A 240 -19.73 4.43 1.65
C THR A 240 -20.43 3.73 2.82
N GLU A 241 -21.16 2.68 2.54
CA GLU A 241 -21.86 1.88 3.55
C GLU A 241 -21.04 0.63 3.91
N TYR A 242 -20.97 0.37 5.22
CA TYR A 242 -20.31 -0.80 5.78
C TYR A 242 -21.31 -1.59 6.61
N ASP A 243 -21.14 -2.90 6.69
CA ASP A 243 -21.87 -3.73 7.61
C ASP A 243 -21.49 -3.38 9.04
N TYR A 244 -22.49 -3.04 9.86
CA TYR A 244 -22.28 -2.56 11.20
C TYR A 244 -21.99 -3.73 12.14
N LEU A 245 -20.77 -3.79 12.69
CA LEU A 245 -20.36 -4.90 13.55
C LEU A 245 -20.46 -4.54 15.04
N ALA A 246 -19.89 -3.44 15.43
CA ALA A 246 -19.90 -2.99 16.82
C ALA A 246 -19.68 -1.47 16.95
N THR A 247 -20.28 -0.88 17.97
CA THR A 247 -19.99 0.47 18.48
C THR A 247 -19.79 0.42 19.98
N VAL A 248 -18.79 1.14 20.45
CA VAL A 248 -18.53 1.35 21.87
C VAL A 248 -18.24 2.80 22.17
N TYR A 249 -18.57 3.20 23.40
CA TYR A 249 -18.29 4.53 23.92
C TYR A 249 -17.22 4.45 25.00
N VAL A 250 -16.27 5.36 24.99
CA VAL A 250 -15.14 5.42 25.91
C VAL A 250 -14.89 6.85 26.34
N LEU A 251 -14.52 7.07 27.60
CA LEU A 251 -14.09 8.37 28.09
C LEU A 251 -12.78 8.79 27.40
N ALA A 252 -12.61 10.06 27.11
CA ALA A 252 -11.42 10.55 26.41
C ALA A 252 -11.10 12.01 26.81
N ASP A 253 -9.89 12.45 26.51
CA ASP A 253 -9.45 13.83 26.68
C ASP A 253 -9.92 14.72 25.53
N LYS A 254 -10.02 16.03 25.81
CA LYS A 254 -10.36 17.00 24.77
C LYS A 254 -9.13 17.53 24.03
N ALA A 255 -8.01 17.68 24.73
CA ALA A 255 -6.88 18.44 24.22
C ALA A 255 -6.19 17.72 23.05
N ASP A 256 -5.79 16.46 23.25
CA ASP A 256 -5.03 15.67 22.28
C ASP A 256 -5.65 14.28 22.10
N PRO A 257 -5.50 13.67 20.93
CA PRO A 257 -5.89 12.27 20.74
C PRO A 257 -5.12 11.34 21.67
N MET A 258 -5.85 10.49 22.39
CA MET A 258 -5.26 9.39 23.15
C MET A 258 -5.13 8.17 22.24
N LEU A 259 -4.05 7.40 22.37
CA LEU A 259 -3.84 6.15 21.64
C LEU A 259 -4.17 4.97 22.55
N ILE A 260 -5.15 4.18 22.16
CA ILE A 260 -5.61 3.00 22.88
C ILE A 260 -5.48 1.74 22.03
N ASP A 261 -5.47 0.58 22.66
CA ASP A 261 -5.56 -0.67 21.92
C ASP A 261 -7.01 -1.14 21.91
N ALA A 262 -7.53 -1.41 20.70
CA ALA A 262 -8.90 -1.92 20.51
C ALA A 262 -8.86 -3.31 19.88
N SER A 263 -9.71 -4.20 20.32
CA SER A 263 -9.93 -5.48 19.64
C SER A 263 -11.41 -5.84 19.58
N ALA A 264 -11.84 -6.38 18.44
CA ALA A 264 -13.17 -6.92 18.27
C ALA A 264 -13.11 -8.43 18.00
N THR A 265 -13.92 -9.21 18.71
CA THR A 265 -14.15 -10.63 18.40
C THR A 265 -15.52 -10.75 17.79
N ILE A 266 -15.59 -11.26 16.56
CA ILE A 266 -16.81 -11.31 15.76
C ILE A 266 -17.14 -12.77 15.49
N THR A 267 -18.37 -13.20 15.81
CA THR A 267 -18.89 -14.54 15.52
C THR A 267 -19.69 -14.49 14.22
N LEU A 268 -19.40 -15.39 13.31
CA LEU A 268 -20.04 -15.50 11.99
C LEU A 268 -21.18 -16.53 12.01
N SER A 269 -22.09 -16.43 11.03
CA SER A 269 -23.26 -17.31 10.90
C SER A 269 -22.92 -18.81 10.79
N ASN A 270 -21.71 -19.17 10.38
CA ASN A 270 -21.20 -20.55 10.36
C ASN A 270 -20.54 -20.98 11.68
N GLY A 271 -20.62 -20.17 12.73
CA GLY A 271 -20.02 -20.43 14.05
C GLY A 271 -18.53 -20.13 14.18
N ARG A 272 -17.85 -19.74 13.10
CA ARG A 272 -16.44 -19.31 13.15
C ARG A 272 -16.33 -17.94 13.83
N THR A 273 -15.26 -17.71 14.58
CA THR A 273 -14.93 -16.40 15.14
C THR A 273 -13.74 -15.80 14.42
N THR A 274 -13.78 -14.50 14.23
CA THR A 274 -12.67 -13.68 13.72
C THR A 274 -12.30 -12.65 14.79
N LYS A 275 -11.02 -12.43 15.03
CA LYS A 275 -10.53 -11.39 15.94
C LYS A 275 -9.78 -10.32 15.15
N VAL A 276 -10.22 -9.07 15.30
CA VAL A 276 -9.56 -7.88 14.77
C VAL A 276 -8.86 -7.19 15.92
N ALA A 277 -7.55 -7.02 15.84
CA ALA A 277 -6.75 -6.29 16.82
C ALA A 277 -6.27 -4.98 16.20
N VAL A 278 -6.51 -3.87 16.87
CA VAL A 278 -6.23 -2.51 16.40
C VAL A 278 -5.44 -1.79 17.49
N PRO A 279 -4.11 -1.87 17.47
CA PRO A 279 -3.29 -1.12 18.41
C PRO A 279 -3.29 0.36 18.05
N ASN A 280 -3.07 1.19 19.07
CA ASN A 280 -2.93 2.64 18.93
C ASN A 280 -4.10 3.32 18.19
N ALA A 281 -5.33 2.83 18.36
CA ALA A 281 -6.52 3.49 17.85
C ALA A 281 -6.68 4.88 18.51
N PRO A 282 -6.80 5.98 17.74
CA PRO A 282 -6.93 7.30 18.31
C PRO A 282 -8.34 7.51 18.87
N ILE A 283 -8.43 8.04 20.07
CA ILE A 283 -9.70 8.51 20.65
C ILE A 283 -9.56 9.95 21.13
N GLN A 284 -10.62 10.71 20.98
CA GLN A 284 -10.69 12.09 21.48
C GLN A 284 -12.14 12.41 21.83
N VAL A 285 -12.33 13.23 22.86
CA VAL A 285 -13.68 13.66 23.26
C VAL A 285 -14.44 14.25 22.07
N ASN A 286 -15.68 13.80 21.90
CA ASN A 286 -16.57 14.21 20.81
C ASN A 286 -16.07 13.85 19.39
N TYR A 287 -15.20 12.82 19.27
CA TYR A 287 -14.76 12.27 17.98
C TYR A 287 -15.26 10.84 17.82
N ARG A 288 -15.46 10.45 16.58
CA ARG A 288 -15.82 9.11 16.18
C ARG A 288 -14.67 8.47 15.42
N THR A 289 -14.11 7.41 15.96
CA THR A 289 -13.08 6.61 15.33
C THR A 289 -13.75 5.42 14.64
N ASN A 290 -13.56 5.28 13.34
CA ASN A 290 -14.15 4.20 12.56
C ASN A 290 -13.03 3.27 12.06
N ILE A 291 -13.13 2.01 12.40
CA ILE A 291 -12.26 0.92 11.95
C ILE A 291 -13.01 0.19 10.84
N LEU A 292 -12.57 0.37 9.59
CA LEU A 292 -13.35 0.05 8.40
C LEU A 292 -12.55 -0.83 7.44
N GLY A 293 -13.15 -1.87 6.93
CA GLY A 293 -12.49 -2.72 5.94
C GLY A 293 -13.02 -4.14 5.90
N ASP A 294 -12.22 -5.08 5.44
CA ASP A 294 -12.53 -6.51 5.47
C ASP A 294 -12.23 -7.11 6.84
N LEU A 295 -13.09 -6.82 7.80
CA LEU A 295 -12.94 -7.26 9.20
C LEU A 295 -13.41 -8.71 9.45
N LEU A 296 -13.95 -9.38 8.46
CA LEU A 296 -14.49 -10.73 8.59
C LEU A 296 -13.51 -11.82 8.13
N ASN A 297 -12.39 -11.42 7.54
CA ASN A 297 -11.29 -12.29 7.14
C ASN A 297 -10.09 -12.18 8.08
N VAL A 298 -9.35 -13.28 8.22
CA VAL A 298 -8.15 -13.32 9.06
C VAL A 298 -7.05 -12.37 8.54
N ASP A 299 -6.96 -12.22 7.20
CA ASP A 299 -5.97 -11.39 6.52
C ASP A 299 -6.62 -10.14 5.88
N GLY A 300 -7.75 -9.71 6.43
CA GLY A 300 -8.50 -8.59 5.87
C GLY A 300 -7.78 -7.25 6.03
N VAL A 301 -7.82 -6.43 4.99
CA VAL A 301 -7.28 -5.07 5.02
C VAL A 301 -8.32 -4.11 5.58
N TRP A 302 -7.93 -3.32 6.57
CA TRP A 302 -8.77 -2.29 7.18
C TRP A 302 -7.99 -0.99 7.41
N ASN A 303 -8.71 0.08 7.62
CA ASN A 303 -8.15 1.39 7.92
C ASN A 303 -8.88 2.06 9.10
N ILE A 304 -8.27 3.09 9.66
CA ILE A 304 -8.87 3.94 10.69
C ILE A 304 -9.22 5.27 10.06
N THR A 305 -10.46 5.72 10.26
CA THR A 305 -10.88 7.07 9.92
C THR A 305 -11.40 7.79 11.15
N VAL A 306 -11.26 9.11 11.19
CA VAL A 306 -11.70 9.94 12.30
C VAL A 306 -12.71 10.95 11.78
N ASP A 307 -13.83 11.08 12.49
CA ASP A 307 -14.90 12.03 12.23
C ASP A 307 -15.01 13.01 13.42
N GLU A 308 -14.58 14.23 13.17
CA GLU A 308 -14.59 15.30 14.16
C GLU A 308 -16.03 15.74 14.48
N GLU A 309 -16.34 15.86 15.75
CA GLU A 309 -17.62 16.37 16.24
C GLU A 309 -18.84 15.64 15.63
N PHE A 310 -18.68 14.41 15.17
CA PHE A 310 -19.74 13.63 14.53
C PHE A 310 -20.36 14.31 13.31
N LYS A 311 -19.59 15.07 12.56
CA LYS A 311 -20.07 15.87 11.41
C LYS A 311 -20.13 15.07 10.09
N GLY A 312 -19.78 13.79 10.09
CA GLY A 312 -19.70 12.95 8.89
C GLY A 312 -18.40 13.13 8.11
N GLY A 313 -17.39 13.73 8.70
CA GLY A 313 -16.04 13.81 8.16
C GLY A 313 -15.40 12.43 8.07
N ASN A 314 -14.52 12.21 7.09
CA ASN A 314 -13.88 10.93 6.87
C ASN A 314 -12.38 11.17 6.62
N LYS A 315 -11.68 11.59 7.66
CA LYS A 315 -10.23 11.79 7.61
C LYS A 315 -9.55 10.50 8.01
N ILE A 316 -8.68 9.97 7.15
CA ILE A 316 -7.78 8.91 7.55
C ILE A 316 -6.90 9.45 8.67
N TYR A 317 -6.93 8.78 9.81
CA TYR A 317 -6.06 9.11 10.93
C TYR A 317 -4.73 8.43 10.70
N ASP A 318 -3.88 9.07 10.07
CA ASP A 318 -2.45 8.81 9.91
C ASP A 318 -1.91 9.94 9.06
N PRO A 319 -1.43 11.03 9.64
CA PRO A 319 -0.97 12.18 8.87
C PRO A 319 0.10 11.80 7.84
N LEU A 320 1.08 11.00 8.27
CA LEU A 320 2.18 10.56 7.41
C LEU A 320 1.72 9.53 6.39
N GLY A 321 1.03 8.48 6.84
CA GLY A 321 0.47 7.46 5.94
C GLY A 321 -0.60 8.04 5.02
N SER A 322 -1.41 9.02 5.50
CA SER A 322 -2.36 9.75 4.67
C SER A 322 -1.69 10.55 3.56
N ASP A 323 -0.54 11.16 3.84
CA ASP A 323 0.20 11.93 2.84
C ASP A 323 0.83 11.01 1.79
N LEU A 324 1.42 9.90 2.21
CA LEU A 324 1.89 8.84 1.29
C LEU A 324 0.73 8.24 0.48
N TYR A 325 -0.41 7.96 1.13
CA TYR A 325 -1.61 7.44 0.47
C TYR A 325 -2.15 8.38 -0.62
N LYS A 326 -2.00 9.70 -0.45
CA LYS A 326 -2.46 10.73 -1.42
C LYS A 326 -1.45 11.04 -2.51
N GLY A 327 -0.23 10.54 -2.42
CA GLY A 327 0.82 10.80 -3.41
C GLY A 327 1.74 11.96 -3.06
N SER A 328 1.89 12.27 -1.78
CA SER A 328 2.82 13.32 -1.34
C SER A 328 4.26 12.81 -1.27
N ALA A 329 5.21 13.74 -1.35
CA ALA A 329 6.58 13.51 -0.90
C ALA A 329 6.64 13.74 0.61
N VAL A 330 7.09 12.73 1.34
CA VAL A 330 7.17 12.73 2.81
C VAL A 330 8.63 12.61 3.24
N THR A 331 9.06 13.44 4.18
CA THR A 331 10.36 13.31 4.85
C THR A 331 10.10 13.04 6.32
N LEU A 332 10.70 12.00 6.89
CA LEU A 332 10.59 11.71 8.32
C LEU A 332 11.30 12.80 9.12
N THR A 333 10.67 13.21 10.20
CA THR A 333 11.22 14.16 11.20
C THR A 333 11.41 13.50 12.57
N GLU A 334 10.89 12.29 12.72
CA GLU A 334 10.97 11.42 13.91
C GLU A 334 10.72 9.97 13.49
N ASP A 335 10.94 9.03 14.42
CA ASP A 335 10.62 7.63 14.20
C ASP A 335 9.12 7.44 14.03
N TYR A 336 8.72 6.67 13.02
CA TYR A 336 7.32 6.40 12.70
C TYR A 336 6.98 4.93 12.89
N SER A 337 5.82 4.67 13.49
CA SER A 337 5.27 3.32 13.66
C SER A 337 3.93 3.20 12.95
N ALA A 338 3.83 2.29 11.98
CA ALA A 338 2.57 2.00 11.31
C ALA A 338 1.59 1.28 12.26
N PHE A 339 0.28 1.54 12.10
CA PHE A 339 -0.75 1.11 13.05
C PHE A 339 -1.49 -0.16 12.62
N THR A 340 -1.51 -0.46 11.33
CA THR A 340 -2.32 -1.55 10.78
C THR A 340 -1.45 -2.75 10.40
N PRO A 341 -1.98 -3.98 10.33
CA PRO A 341 -1.22 -5.13 9.86
C PRO A 341 -0.64 -4.98 8.47
N SER A 342 -1.30 -4.24 7.61
CA SER A 342 -0.84 -3.94 6.23
C SER A 342 0.16 -2.77 6.19
N GLY A 343 0.44 -2.12 7.31
CA GLY A 343 1.29 -0.93 7.35
C GLY A 343 0.70 0.26 6.59
N VAL A 344 1.58 1.06 6.01
CA VAL A 344 1.17 2.16 5.14
C VAL A 344 0.99 1.66 3.72
N VAL A 345 -0.19 1.89 3.16
CA VAL A 345 -0.56 1.46 1.82
C VAL A 345 -0.34 2.58 0.82
N ILE A 346 0.37 2.30 -0.27
CA ILE A 346 0.45 3.17 -1.45
C ILE A 346 -0.53 2.62 -2.49
N PRO A 347 -1.68 3.27 -2.72
CA PRO A 347 -2.72 2.74 -3.60
C PRO A 347 -2.30 2.70 -5.07
N MET A 348 -2.98 1.88 -5.86
CA MET A 348 -2.80 1.83 -7.31
C MET A 348 -2.91 3.22 -7.95
N LYS A 349 -2.04 3.51 -8.91
CA LYS A 349 -1.93 4.79 -9.64
C LYS A 349 -1.46 5.98 -8.79
N VAL A 350 -1.22 5.81 -7.51
CA VAL A 350 -0.62 6.84 -6.65
C VAL A 350 0.91 6.78 -6.80
N VAL A 351 1.53 7.94 -6.85
CA VAL A 351 3.00 8.11 -6.90
C VAL A 351 3.42 8.89 -5.69
N SER A 352 4.22 8.28 -4.83
CA SER A 352 4.70 8.87 -3.57
C SER A 352 6.21 8.74 -3.43
N SER A 353 6.78 9.52 -2.54
CA SER A 353 8.16 9.34 -2.09
C SER A 353 8.28 9.44 -0.58
N LEU A 354 9.17 8.65 -0.01
CA LEU A 354 9.50 8.63 1.41
C LEU A 354 11.01 8.87 1.56
N ASP A 355 11.37 9.93 2.26
CA ASP A 355 12.74 10.15 2.71
C ASP A 355 12.85 9.76 4.19
N LEU A 356 13.64 8.74 4.47
CA LEU A 356 13.83 8.23 5.83
C LEU A 356 14.61 9.22 6.72
N ASN A 357 15.46 10.07 6.14
CA ASN A 357 16.17 11.17 6.82
C ASN A 357 16.84 10.75 8.15
N GLY A 358 17.35 9.51 8.22
CA GLY A 358 18.02 8.95 9.40
C GLY A 358 17.09 8.30 10.43
N TYR A 359 15.78 8.41 10.27
CA TYR A 359 14.78 7.87 11.20
C TYR A 359 14.32 6.45 10.84
N THR A 360 13.60 5.82 11.77
CA THR A 360 13.05 4.49 11.62
C THR A 360 11.57 4.55 11.20
N PHE A 361 11.24 3.84 10.13
CA PHE A 361 9.88 3.52 9.74
C PHE A 361 9.62 2.05 10.09
N LYS A 362 8.76 1.76 11.05
CA LYS A 362 8.51 0.38 11.49
C LYS A 362 7.05 -0.01 11.53
N ASN A 363 6.80 -1.31 11.54
CA ASN A 363 5.50 -1.87 11.88
C ASN A 363 5.67 -3.10 12.80
N GLU A 364 5.13 -3.01 13.99
CA GLU A 364 5.11 -4.10 14.98
C GLU A 364 3.94 -5.07 14.76
N ASN A 365 3.03 -4.78 13.83
CA ASN A 365 1.80 -5.53 13.61
C ASN A 365 1.75 -6.30 12.29
N GLY A 366 2.70 -6.09 11.40
CA GLY A 366 2.74 -6.74 10.09
C GLY A 366 3.73 -6.09 9.13
N THR A 367 3.34 -5.99 7.86
CA THR A 367 4.10 -5.31 6.81
C THR A 367 4.30 -3.83 7.14
N ALA A 368 5.47 -3.27 6.85
CA ALA A 368 5.70 -1.84 7.07
C ALA A 368 5.13 -0.99 5.92
N LEU A 369 5.44 -1.33 4.68
CA LEU A 369 4.98 -0.63 3.47
C LEU A 369 4.31 -1.63 2.50
N ASP A 370 3.03 -1.43 2.18
CA ASP A 370 2.28 -2.17 1.16
C ASP A 370 2.14 -1.30 -0.10
N VAL A 371 2.85 -1.66 -1.15
CA VAL A 371 2.96 -0.84 -2.37
C VAL A 371 2.22 -1.47 -3.53
N ARG A 372 1.14 -0.82 -3.94
CA ARG A 372 0.32 -1.13 -5.12
C ARG A 372 0.41 -0.05 -6.20
N GLY A 373 0.87 1.13 -5.84
CA GLY A 373 1.20 2.25 -6.71
C GLY A 373 2.69 2.36 -6.98
N SER A 374 3.23 3.57 -6.96
CA SER A 374 4.67 3.82 -7.12
C SER A 374 5.22 4.50 -5.87
N LEU A 375 6.30 3.95 -5.31
CA LEU A 375 6.98 4.51 -4.16
C LEU A 375 8.49 4.62 -4.41
N THR A 376 9.06 5.80 -4.18
CA THR A 376 10.51 5.99 -4.13
C THR A 376 10.93 6.19 -2.67
N ILE A 377 11.89 5.39 -2.20
CA ILE A 377 12.42 5.48 -0.84
C ILE A 377 13.85 6.01 -0.90
N ASN A 378 14.10 7.11 -0.17
CA ASN A 378 15.37 7.82 -0.13
C ASN A 378 15.89 7.95 1.29
N GLY A 379 17.13 8.39 1.41
CA GLY A 379 17.78 8.77 2.66
C GLY A 379 18.20 7.58 3.52
N SER A 380 19.20 7.79 4.36
CA SER A 380 19.59 6.86 5.39
C SER A 380 18.48 6.75 6.44
N GLY A 381 18.34 5.60 7.05
CA GLY A 381 17.30 5.31 8.05
C GLY A 381 16.93 3.85 7.97
N LYS A 382 15.83 3.45 8.59
CA LYS A 382 15.44 2.04 8.68
C LYS A 382 14.00 1.81 8.28
N VAL A 383 13.72 0.71 7.59
CA VAL A 383 12.36 0.19 7.36
C VAL A 383 12.28 -1.21 7.96
N LEU A 384 11.47 -1.37 9.02
CA LEU A 384 11.45 -2.58 9.84
C LEU A 384 10.07 -3.23 9.84
N CYS A 385 10.02 -4.52 9.55
CA CYS A 385 8.88 -5.38 9.81
C CYS A 385 9.16 -6.18 11.09
N GLU A 386 8.52 -5.81 12.20
CA GLU A 386 8.68 -6.43 13.52
C GLU A 386 7.43 -7.19 13.96
N GLY A 387 6.43 -7.28 13.09
CA GLY A 387 5.14 -7.91 13.36
C GLY A 387 5.21 -9.42 13.62
N PRO A 388 4.07 -10.05 13.91
CA PRO A 388 3.99 -11.49 14.14
C PRO A 388 4.41 -12.28 12.89
N VAL A 389 4.66 -13.58 13.09
CA VAL A 389 4.96 -14.48 11.98
C VAL A 389 3.78 -14.47 10.99
N GLY A 390 4.07 -14.20 9.71
CA GLY A 390 3.08 -14.17 8.64
C GLY A 390 3.77 -14.30 7.28
N GLU A 391 3.18 -15.07 6.36
CA GLU A 391 3.79 -15.33 5.05
C GLU A 391 3.95 -14.08 4.19
N ALA A 392 3.00 -13.15 4.28
CA ALA A 392 3.01 -11.90 3.52
C ALA A 392 3.70 -10.73 4.24
N ASN A 393 4.14 -10.90 5.51
CA ASN A 393 4.76 -9.82 6.25
C ASN A 393 6.17 -9.54 5.73
N ALA A 394 6.44 -8.28 5.37
CA ALA A 394 7.71 -7.81 4.82
C ALA A 394 7.99 -6.35 5.24
N ALA A 395 9.25 -5.92 5.19
CA ALA A 395 9.55 -4.50 5.33
C ALA A 395 8.93 -3.71 4.16
N VAL A 396 9.03 -4.24 2.93
CA VAL A 396 8.32 -3.72 1.77
C VAL A 396 7.62 -4.86 1.03
N PHE A 397 6.31 -4.77 0.93
CA PHE A 397 5.46 -5.70 0.21
C PHE A 397 4.93 -5.04 -1.07
N VAL A 398 5.18 -5.65 -2.22
CA VAL A 398 4.83 -5.09 -3.53
C VAL A 398 3.83 -6.00 -4.22
N GLN A 399 2.68 -5.46 -4.61
CA GLN A 399 1.61 -6.21 -5.24
C GLN A 399 0.85 -5.37 -6.25
N ASP A 400 -0.06 -5.99 -7.00
CA ASP A 400 -0.99 -5.32 -7.92
C ASP A 400 -0.33 -4.41 -8.97
N GLY A 401 0.87 -4.78 -9.44
CA GLY A 401 1.64 -3.99 -10.40
C GLY A 401 2.38 -2.79 -9.80
N GLY A 402 2.54 -2.77 -8.49
CA GLY A 402 3.26 -1.73 -7.76
C GLY A 402 4.71 -1.58 -8.21
N LYS A 403 5.26 -0.38 -8.08
CA LYS A 403 6.66 -0.05 -8.41
C LYS A 403 7.36 0.53 -7.21
N VAL A 404 8.51 -0.01 -6.86
CA VAL A 404 9.34 0.52 -5.78
C VAL A 404 10.73 0.85 -6.31
N VAL A 405 11.23 2.03 -5.95
CA VAL A 405 12.64 2.41 -6.15
C VAL A 405 13.25 2.65 -4.78
N ILE A 406 14.30 1.92 -4.47
CA ILE A 406 15.03 2.02 -3.20
C ILE A 406 16.41 2.61 -3.50
N ASN A 407 16.66 3.81 -3.00
CA ASN A 407 17.94 4.49 -3.22
C ASN A 407 18.91 4.36 -2.04
N ASP A 408 18.41 4.20 -0.81
CA ASP A 408 19.21 4.01 0.40
C ASP A 408 18.35 3.45 1.54
N GLY A 409 18.92 3.24 2.73
CA GLY A 409 18.27 2.80 3.95
C GLY A 409 18.64 1.37 4.37
N TYR A 410 18.27 1.00 5.59
CA TYR A 410 18.41 -0.35 6.12
C TYR A 410 17.03 -1.01 6.22
N TYR A 411 16.90 -2.18 5.61
CA TYR A 411 15.64 -2.93 5.52
C TYR A 411 15.79 -4.25 6.27
N TYR A 412 14.87 -4.51 7.20
CA TYR A 412 14.91 -5.72 8.00
C TYR A 412 13.53 -6.30 8.27
N SER A 413 13.43 -7.62 8.18
CA SER A 413 12.26 -8.38 8.60
C SER A 413 12.64 -9.34 9.73
N LYS A 414 12.05 -9.11 10.90
CA LYS A 414 12.31 -9.93 12.10
C LYS A 414 11.52 -11.23 12.08
N ASN A 415 10.22 -11.16 11.92
CA ASN A 415 9.31 -12.31 11.99
C ASN A 415 8.57 -12.56 10.68
N GLY A 416 8.59 -11.59 9.76
CA GLY A 416 8.02 -11.73 8.43
C GLY A 416 8.77 -12.74 7.58
N ASN A 417 8.15 -13.22 6.53
CA ASN A 417 8.77 -14.21 5.64
C ASN A 417 9.88 -13.62 4.79
N SER A 418 9.84 -12.34 4.50
CA SER A 418 10.76 -11.68 3.58
C SER A 418 11.14 -10.28 4.06
N CYS A 419 12.34 -9.80 3.69
CA CYS A 419 12.68 -8.39 3.83
C CYS A 419 11.94 -7.57 2.76
N ILE A 420 12.14 -7.90 1.47
CA ILE A 420 11.35 -7.35 0.36
C ILE A 420 10.59 -8.49 -0.32
N TYR A 421 9.28 -8.36 -0.48
CA TYR A 421 8.45 -9.37 -1.13
C TYR A 421 7.66 -8.81 -2.30
N VAL A 422 7.76 -9.45 -3.46
CA VAL A 422 6.94 -9.17 -4.64
C VAL A 422 5.96 -10.31 -4.86
N GLN A 423 4.68 -10.04 -4.66
CA GLN A 423 3.61 -11.01 -4.86
C GLN A 423 3.27 -11.13 -6.34
N ALA A 424 3.07 -12.37 -6.80
CA ALA A 424 2.44 -12.60 -8.08
C ALA A 424 0.99 -12.13 -8.02
N GLY A 425 0.59 -11.52 -9.08
CA GLY A 425 -0.80 -11.26 -9.27
C GLY A 425 -1.60 -12.57 -9.46
N ASP A 426 -2.96 -12.50 -9.34
CA ASP A 426 -3.87 -13.65 -9.51
C ASP A 426 -4.11 -13.97 -11.00
N LYS A 427 -3.58 -15.06 -11.51
CA LYS A 427 -3.81 -15.53 -12.89
C LYS A 427 -5.19 -16.19 -13.09
N THR A 428 -6.06 -16.21 -12.09
CA THR A 428 -7.36 -16.91 -12.16
C THR A 428 -8.42 -16.19 -12.99
N GLY A 429 -8.12 -15.01 -13.52
CA GLY A 429 -9.06 -14.25 -14.35
C GLY A 429 -10.25 -13.67 -13.58
N ARG A 430 -10.14 -13.55 -12.26
CA ARG A 430 -11.16 -12.85 -11.47
C ARG A 430 -11.34 -11.43 -11.97
N THR A 431 -12.58 -10.98 -11.99
CA THR A 431 -12.92 -9.61 -12.35
C THR A 431 -13.58 -8.91 -11.16
N ILE A 432 -13.39 -7.61 -11.07
CA ILE A 432 -14.08 -6.73 -10.12
C ILE A 432 -14.90 -5.72 -10.91
N THR A 433 -16.08 -5.39 -10.42
CA THR A 433 -16.89 -4.32 -11.00
C THR A 433 -16.66 -3.03 -10.23
N ILE A 434 -16.05 -2.04 -10.86
CA ILE A 434 -15.82 -0.71 -10.28
C ILE A 434 -16.55 0.32 -11.14
N GLY A 435 -17.51 1.03 -10.55
CA GLY A 435 -18.27 2.07 -11.27
C GLY A 435 -19.10 1.53 -12.46
N GLY A 436 -19.54 0.25 -12.38
CA GLY A 436 -20.28 -0.40 -13.46
C GLY A 436 -19.41 -1.02 -14.57
N GLU A 437 -18.09 -0.86 -14.53
CA GLU A 437 -17.15 -1.50 -15.45
C GLU A 437 -16.54 -2.76 -14.84
N VAL A 438 -16.58 -3.87 -15.57
CA VAL A 438 -15.90 -5.12 -15.20
C VAL A 438 -14.41 -4.96 -15.53
N LYS A 439 -13.55 -4.97 -14.50
CA LYS A 439 -12.09 -4.89 -14.62
C LYS A 439 -11.45 -6.19 -14.12
N PRO A 440 -10.34 -6.63 -14.72
CA PRO A 440 -9.58 -7.73 -14.12
C PRO A 440 -9.17 -7.31 -12.70
N LEU A 441 -9.41 -8.17 -11.73
CA LEU A 441 -8.91 -8.00 -10.36
C LEU A 441 -7.38 -8.10 -10.30
N TYR A 442 -6.78 -8.30 -11.44
CA TYR A 442 -5.45 -8.76 -11.65
C TYR A 442 -4.58 -7.72 -12.34
N TYR A 443 -3.63 -7.24 -11.61
CA TYR A 443 -2.48 -6.52 -12.15
C TYR A 443 -1.25 -7.40 -11.87
N GLY A 444 -0.45 -7.67 -12.89
CA GLY A 444 0.76 -8.50 -12.78
C GLY A 444 1.65 -8.12 -11.60
N GLY A 445 2.62 -8.95 -11.28
CA GLY A 445 3.58 -8.72 -10.19
C GLY A 445 4.16 -7.31 -10.22
N GLY A 446 4.66 -6.86 -9.08
CA GLY A 446 5.29 -5.55 -8.98
C GLY A 446 6.72 -5.53 -9.53
N ILE A 447 7.34 -4.37 -9.53
CA ILE A 447 8.74 -4.17 -9.91
C ILE A 447 9.48 -3.44 -8.78
N VAL A 448 10.66 -3.93 -8.44
CA VAL A 448 11.54 -3.32 -7.44
C VAL A 448 12.89 -2.99 -8.05
N GLU A 449 13.26 -1.72 -8.09
CA GLU A 449 14.58 -1.25 -8.44
C GLU A 449 15.35 -0.92 -7.15
N ILE A 450 16.54 -1.48 -6.98
CA ILE A 450 17.41 -1.25 -5.82
C ILE A 450 18.70 -0.60 -6.28
N ASN A 451 18.90 0.65 -5.91
CA ASN A 451 20.08 1.44 -6.23
C ASN A 451 21.07 1.53 -5.06
N GLY A 452 20.64 1.24 -3.83
CA GLY A 452 21.44 1.29 -2.61
C GLY A 452 20.69 0.69 -1.42
N GLY A 453 21.30 0.84 -0.24
CA GLY A 453 20.74 0.34 1.02
C GLY A 453 21.34 -0.98 1.49
N VAL A 454 20.90 -1.42 2.67
CA VAL A 454 21.30 -2.67 3.30
C VAL A 454 20.06 -3.52 3.54
N PHE A 455 20.10 -4.79 3.16
CA PHE A 455 18.96 -5.70 3.22
C PHE A 455 19.32 -6.94 4.04
N GLU A 456 18.52 -7.21 5.06
CA GLU A 456 18.72 -8.31 5.96
C GLU A 456 17.39 -8.95 6.35
N ALA A 457 17.38 -10.26 6.55
CA ALA A 457 16.25 -11.00 7.09
C ALA A 457 16.71 -11.89 8.24
N GLN A 458 15.79 -12.29 9.11
CA GLN A 458 16.10 -13.29 10.13
C GLN A 458 16.50 -14.62 9.46
N ALA A 459 17.34 -15.40 10.14
CA ALA A 459 17.80 -16.71 9.66
C ALA A 459 16.65 -17.58 9.11
N ASN A 460 16.87 -18.21 7.97
CA ASN A 460 15.89 -19.02 7.23
C ASN A 460 14.69 -18.23 6.65
N LYS A 461 14.84 -16.93 6.46
CA LYS A 461 13.89 -16.05 5.78
C LYS A 461 14.51 -15.47 4.50
N PHE A 462 13.70 -14.91 3.64
CA PHE A 462 14.15 -14.34 2.36
C PHE A 462 14.57 -12.89 2.52
N VAL A 463 15.75 -12.52 2.04
CA VAL A 463 16.15 -11.11 1.91
C VAL A 463 15.39 -10.46 0.76
N LEU A 464 15.46 -11.02 -0.44
CA LEU A 464 14.59 -10.67 -1.55
C LEU A 464 13.75 -11.89 -1.91
N ASN A 465 12.46 -11.71 -2.11
CA ASN A 465 11.54 -12.79 -2.43
C ASN A 465 10.61 -12.40 -3.58
N GLN A 466 10.66 -13.16 -4.63
CA GLN A 466 9.73 -13.10 -5.75
C GLN A 466 8.81 -14.32 -5.68
N ASN A 467 7.52 -14.13 -5.81
CA ASN A 467 6.57 -15.22 -5.80
C ASN A 467 6.81 -16.20 -6.97
N ASP A 468 6.79 -17.49 -6.70
CA ASP A 468 7.11 -18.59 -7.64
C ASP A 468 6.25 -18.60 -8.90
N TYR A 469 5.04 -18.02 -8.84
CA TYR A 469 4.14 -17.94 -10.00
C TYR A 469 4.54 -16.87 -11.02
N ILE A 470 5.54 -16.03 -10.72
CA ILE A 470 6.14 -15.10 -11.69
C ILE A 470 7.32 -15.84 -12.32
N GLU A 471 7.07 -16.57 -13.42
CA GLU A 471 8.08 -17.42 -14.03
C GLU A 471 8.90 -16.72 -15.11
N ASN A 472 10.20 -17.01 -15.12
CA ASN A 472 11.17 -16.62 -16.16
C ASN A 472 11.37 -15.10 -16.35
N GLU A 473 10.89 -14.27 -15.42
CA GLU A 473 11.01 -12.82 -15.46
C GLU A 473 11.34 -12.29 -14.07
N SER A 474 12.42 -11.53 -13.93
CA SER A 474 12.79 -10.93 -12.65
C SER A 474 11.95 -9.69 -12.35
N CYS A 475 11.35 -9.66 -11.17
CA CYS A 475 10.71 -8.46 -10.64
C CYS A 475 11.69 -7.52 -9.94
N PHE A 476 12.92 -7.97 -9.70
CA PHE A 476 13.97 -7.16 -9.11
C PHE A 476 14.97 -6.70 -10.16
N SER A 477 15.42 -5.45 -10.02
CA SER A 477 16.52 -4.86 -10.77
C SER A 477 17.52 -4.28 -9.77
N VAL A 478 18.48 -5.10 -9.35
CA VAL A 478 19.47 -4.73 -8.32
C VAL A 478 20.68 -4.10 -8.97
N LYS A 479 20.89 -2.81 -8.72
CA LYS A 479 21.99 -1.98 -9.25
C LYS A 479 22.97 -1.54 -8.16
N GLY A 480 22.63 -1.76 -6.89
CA GLY A 480 23.44 -1.39 -5.75
C GLY A 480 22.94 -2.05 -4.46
N GLY A 481 23.55 -1.70 -3.34
CA GLY A 481 23.18 -2.19 -2.02
C GLY A 481 24.04 -3.34 -1.51
N ILE A 482 23.82 -3.69 -0.23
CA ILE A 482 24.48 -4.75 0.50
C ILE A 482 23.42 -5.75 0.96
N PHE A 483 23.62 -7.02 0.68
CA PHE A 483 22.69 -8.11 0.97
C PHE A 483 23.34 -9.07 1.96
N VAL A 484 22.83 -9.10 3.18
CA VAL A 484 23.40 -9.87 4.28
C VAL A 484 22.93 -11.33 4.17
N GLU A 485 23.89 -12.26 4.17
CA GLU A 485 23.69 -13.71 4.06
C GLU A 485 22.86 -14.12 2.80
N PHE A 486 22.88 -13.29 1.76
CA PHE A 486 22.14 -13.52 0.51
C PHE A 486 22.93 -13.03 -0.70
N ASN A 487 23.18 -13.90 -1.68
CA ASN A 487 23.78 -13.52 -2.97
C ASN A 487 22.69 -13.21 -4.02
N PRO A 488 22.43 -11.96 -4.37
CA PRO A 488 21.41 -11.61 -5.35
C PRO A 488 21.75 -12.03 -6.80
N ALA A 489 22.99 -12.44 -7.08
CA ALA A 489 23.40 -12.97 -8.37
C ALA A 489 23.18 -14.49 -8.54
N GLU A 490 22.87 -15.20 -7.44
CA GLU A 490 22.70 -16.65 -7.41
C GLU A 490 21.45 -17.00 -6.60
N VAL A 491 20.26 -16.72 -7.16
CA VAL A 491 19.00 -17.03 -6.49
C VAL A 491 18.57 -18.46 -6.79
N ASN A 492 17.88 -19.08 -5.84
CA ASN A 492 17.46 -20.46 -5.96
C ASN A 492 16.14 -20.60 -6.76
N GLU A 493 15.76 -21.83 -7.09
CA GLU A 493 14.61 -22.16 -7.94
C GLU A 493 13.25 -21.72 -7.39
N CYS A 494 13.14 -21.39 -6.09
CA CYS A 494 11.88 -20.94 -5.50
C CYS A 494 11.50 -19.50 -5.85
N HIS A 495 12.17 -18.88 -6.81
CA HIS A 495 11.85 -17.53 -7.29
C HIS A 495 11.40 -17.54 -8.76
N GLY A 496 10.51 -18.45 -9.15
CA GLY A 496 9.94 -18.47 -10.48
C GLY A 496 10.96 -18.81 -11.58
N LYS A 497 11.96 -19.65 -11.30
CA LYS A 497 13.06 -20.01 -12.23
C LYS A 497 13.98 -18.84 -12.62
N VAL A 498 13.94 -17.75 -11.87
CA VAL A 498 14.92 -16.66 -12.01
C VAL A 498 16.21 -17.08 -11.31
N THR A 499 17.36 -16.86 -11.94
CA THR A 499 18.66 -17.25 -11.40
C THR A 499 19.46 -16.08 -10.85
N SER A 500 19.08 -14.86 -11.19
CA SER A 500 19.73 -13.63 -10.71
C SER A 500 18.74 -12.47 -10.61
N PHE A 501 18.89 -11.66 -9.58
CA PHE A 501 18.17 -10.37 -9.41
C PHE A 501 19.07 -9.18 -9.76
N VAL A 502 20.35 -9.39 -10.01
CA VAL A 502 21.30 -8.34 -10.37
C VAL A 502 20.98 -7.83 -11.78
N ALA A 503 20.90 -6.53 -11.92
CA ALA A 503 20.62 -5.87 -13.17
C ALA A 503 21.78 -6.02 -14.19
N ASP A 504 21.45 -5.96 -15.47
CA ASP A 504 22.45 -5.93 -16.51
C ASP A 504 23.45 -4.79 -16.31
N GLY A 505 24.75 -5.08 -16.47
CA GLY A 505 25.83 -4.12 -16.25
C GLY A 505 26.30 -4.01 -14.79
N TYR A 506 25.79 -4.82 -13.87
CA TYR A 506 26.18 -4.89 -12.47
C TYR A 506 26.67 -6.28 -12.10
N LYS A 507 27.37 -6.37 -10.98
CA LYS A 507 27.87 -7.63 -10.40
C LYS A 507 27.72 -7.62 -8.88
N ALA A 508 27.53 -8.79 -8.28
CA ALA A 508 27.62 -8.99 -6.85
C ALA A 508 29.06 -9.35 -6.47
N VAL A 509 29.60 -8.70 -5.45
CA VAL A 509 30.94 -8.93 -4.91
C VAL A 509 30.81 -9.31 -3.44
N GLU A 510 31.42 -10.42 -3.08
CA GLU A 510 31.43 -10.88 -1.69
C GLU A 510 32.12 -9.85 -0.79
N THR A 511 31.51 -9.59 0.36
CA THR A 511 31.98 -8.66 1.38
C THR A 511 31.53 -9.09 2.77
N THR A 512 31.72 -8.25 3.76
CA THR A 512 31.19 -8.45 5.12
C THR A 512 30.41 -7.23 5.58
N TYR A 513 29.32 -7.47 6.30
CA TYR A 513 28.55 -6.42 6.96
C TYR A 513 28.33 -6.80 8.42
N GLU A 514 28.79 -5.98 9.35
CA GLU A 514 28.74 -6.23 10.82
C GLU A 514 29.22 -7.64 11.23
N GLY A 515 30.27 -8.15 10.54
CA GLY A 515 30.85 -9.46 10.81
C GLY A 515 30.12 -10.65 10.18
N LYS A 516 29.03 -10.43 9.46
CA LYS A 516 28.32 -11.45 8.68
C LYS A 516 28.78 -11.44 7.23
N GLN A 517 28.73 -12.59 6.57
CA GLN A 517 28.92 -12.66 5.13
C GLN A 517 27.86 -11.83 4.41
N ALA A 518 28.24 -11.09 3.39
CA ALA A 518 27.33 -10.26 2.63
C ALA A 518 27.80 -10.13 1.17
N TRP A 519 26.93 -9.64 0.29
CA TRP A 519 27.26 -9.32 -1.10
C TRP A 519 26.90 -7.86 -1.37
N LYS A 520 27.88 -7.15 -1.92
CA LYS A 520 27.68 -5.78 -2.42
C LYS A 520 27.45 -5.81 -3.92
N VAL A 521 26.38 -5.20 -4.38
CA VAL A 521 26.17 -5.00 -5.82
C VAL A 521 26.78 -3.68 -6.25
N GLU A 522 27.54 -3.72 -7.35
CA GLU A 522 28.20 -2.54 -7.90
C GLU A 522 28.24 -2.60 -9.44
N ALA A 523 28.34 -1.45 -10.09
CA ALA A 523 28.47 -1.39 -11.54
C ALA A 523 29.76 -2.04 -12.03
N ILE A 524 29.69 -2.75 -13.14
CA ILE A 524 30.87 -3.25 -13.86
C ILE A 524 31.48 -2.05 -14.58
N PRO A 525 32.77 -1.72 -14.34
CA PRO A 525 33.41 -0.62 -15.03
C PRO A 525 33.37 -0.80 -16.56
N PRO A 526 32.90 0.20 -17.33
CA PRO A 526 32.80 0.06 -18.77
C PRO A 526 34.18 0.06 -19.44
N VAL A 527 34.32 -0.80 -20.43
CA VAL A 527 35.45 -0.83 -21.34
C VAL A 527 35.35 0.32 -22.34
N THR A 528 36.46 1.03 -22.59
CA THR A 528 36.49 2.23 -23.41
C THR A 528 37.32 2.12 -24.68
N THR A 529 38.13 1.07 -24.80
CA THR A 529 39.01 0.88 -25.96
C THR A 529 38.75 -0.49 -26.65
N GLN A 530 39.09 -0.59 -27.92
CA GLN A 530 39.00 -1.85 -28.65
C GLN A 530 39.95 -2.94 -28.09
N GLU A 531 41.12 -2.55 -27.59
CA GLU A 531 42.07 -3.48 -26.99
C GLU A 531 41.55 -4.09 -25.71
N ASP A 532 41.02 -3.26 -24.81
CA ASP A 532 40.39 -3.76 -23.59
C ASP A 532 39.15 -4.61 -23.88
N PHE A 533 38.37 -4.23 -24.89
CA PHE A 533 37.23 -5.05 -25.35
C PHE A 533 37.69 -6.44 -25.80
N ASN A 534 38.66 -6.48 -26.69
CA ASN A 534 39.21 -7.77 -27.18
C ASN A 534 39.79 -8.62 -26.03
N SER A 535 40.36 -7.99 -25.00
CA SER A 535 40.86 -8.69 -23.83
C SER A 535 39.72 -9.22 -22.93
N ALA A 536 38.72 -8.41 -22.67
CA ALA A 536 37.63 -8.73 -21.75
C ALA A 536 36.75 -9.90 -22.21
N ILE A 537 36.54 -10.03 -23.52
CA ILE A 537 35.72 -11.11 -24.11
C ILE A 537 36.40 -12.47 -24.19
N THR A 538 37.64 -12.60 -23.71
CA THR A 538 38.38 -13.90 -23.73
C THR A 538 38.01 -14.78 -22.54
N THR A 539 37.36 -14.25 -21.51
CA THR A 539 36.97 -15.00 -20.33
C THR A 539 35.56 -15.54 -20.50
N ALA A 540 35.39 -16.86 -20.48
CA ALA A 540 34.09 -17.48 -20.58
C ALA A 540 33.13 -17.09 -19.44
N ASN A 541 31.83 -16.98 -19.74
CA ASN A 541 30.77 -16.59 -18.79
C ASN A 541 30.97 -15.19 -18.16
N SER A 542 31.77 -14.33 -18.78
CA SER A 542 31.98 -12.96 -18.30
C SER A 542 30.90 -12.02 -18.80
N THR A 543 30.67 -10.93 -18.07
CA THR A 543 29.86 -9.79 -18.52
C THR A 543 30.78 -8.61 -18.80
N VAL A 544 30.70 -8.07 -20.01
CA VAL A 544 31.50 -6.95 -20.50
C VAL A 544 30.57 -5.78 -20.79
N VAL A 545 30.80 -4.66 -20.14
CA VAL A 545 30.07 -3.40 -20.38
C VAL A 545 30.91 -2.52 -21.30
N LEU A 546 30.35 -2.07 -22.42
CA LEU A 546 31.02 -1.13 -23.34
C LEU A 546 30.56 0.29 -23.10
N ALA A 547 31.49 1.20 -23.02
CA ALA A 547 31.20 2.63 -23.06
C ALA A 547 30.62 3.05 -24.43
N ALA A 548 30.03 4.24 -24.49
CA ALA A 548 29.66 4.85 -25.77
C ALA A 548 30.89 4.94 -26.70
N GLY A 549 30.73 4.54 -27.96
CA GLY A 549 31.80 4.48 -28.96
C GLY A 549 31.53 3.44 -30.03
N THR A 550 32.41 3.40 -31.04
CA THR A 550 32.35 2.41 -32.09
C THR A 550 33.48 1.40 -31.91
N TYR A 551 33.12 0.13 -31.86
CA TYR A 551 34.01 -1.00 -31.70
C TYR A 551 33.89 -1.93 -32.92
N ASP A 552 34.99 -2.46 -33.37
CA ASP A 552 34.97 -3.51 -34.37
C ASP A 552 34.36 -4.80 -33.80
N MET A 553 33.45 -5.44 -34.54
CA MET A 553 32.92 -6.72 -34.14
C MET A 553 34.07 -7.74 -34.07
N PRO A 554 34.36 -8.34 -32.90
CA PRO A 554 35.50 -9.26 -32.74
C PRO A 554 35.43 -10.50 -33.64
N SER A 555 36.57 -11.09 -33.93
CA SER A 555 36.60 -12.36 -34.67
C SER A 555 36.19 -13.58 -33.83
N THR A 556 36.48 -13.52 -32.54
CA THR A 556 36.16 -14.57 -31.56
C THR A 556 35.68 -13.97 -30.28
N ILE A 557 34.72 -14.63 -29.63
CA ILE A 557 34.23 -14.31 -28.29
C ILE A 557 34.17 -15.63 -27.52
N ALA A 558 34.60 -15.64 -26.29
CA ALA A 558 34.54 -16.83 -25.45
C ALA A 558 33.07 -17.26 -25.15
N ASP A 559 32.88 -18.52 -24.90
CA ASP A 559 31.56 -19.12 -24.64
C ASP A 559 30.89 -18.47 -23.39
N GLY A 560 29.60 -18.22 -23.49
CA GLY A 560 28.82 -17.66 -22.38
C GLY A 560 29.01 -16.16 -22.10
N VAL A 561 29.75 -15.43 -22.91
CA VAL A 561 30.00 -13.99 -22.73
C VAL A 561 28.72 -13.18 -23.00
N THR A 562 28.42 -12.24 -22.08
CA THR A 562 27.38 -11.22 -22.26
C THR A 562 28.03 -9.87 -22.51
N ILE A 563 27.69 -9.18 -23.61
CA ILE A 563 28.18 -7.84 -23.96
C ILE A 563 27.02 -6.86 -23.85
N ILE A 564 27.21 -5.81 -23.06
CA ILE A 564 26.18 -4.82 -22.75
C ILE A 564 26.65 -3.43 -23.17
N GLY A 565 25.83 -2.71 -23.92
CA GLY A 565 26.07 -1.33 -24.29
C GLY A 565 25.09 -0.34 -23.64
N GLY A 566 25.25 0.95 -23.94
CA GLY A 566 24.38 2.03 -23.50
C GLY A 566 23.28 2.42 -24.50
N GLY A 567 22.93 1.52 -25.45
CA GLY A 567 21.99 1.83 -26.53
C GLY A 567 22.71 2.20 -27.84
N ASP A 568 22.09 3.07 -28.63
CA ASP A 568 22.55 3.41 -30.00
C ASP A 568 23.92 4.15 -30.04
N GLU A 569 24.38 4.69 -28.92
CA GLU A 569 25.69 5.31 -28.79
C GLU A 569 26.84 4.29 -28.67
N THR A 570 26.52 3.03 -28.37
CA THR A 570 27.48 1.91 -28.34
C THR A 570 27.29 1.09 -29.61
N VAL A 571 28.25 1.14 -30.52
CA VAL A 571 28.16 0.56 -31.87
C VAL A 571 29.14 -0.58 -32.04
N LEU A 572 28.64 -1.73 -32.46
CA LEU A 572 29.45 -2.84 -32.97
C LEU A 572 29.40 -2.84 -34.51
N ASP A 573 30.55 -2.62 -35.14
CA ASP A 573 30.67 -2.55 -36.61
C ASP A 573 30.82 -3.94 -37.21
N MET A 574 29.77 -4.36 -37.94
CA MET A 574 29.70 -5.63 -38.69
C MET A 574 29.99 -5.49 -40.17
N VAL A 575 30.26 -4.26 -40.68
CA VAL A 575 30.44 -4.03 -42.10
C VAL A 575 31.57 -4.92 -42.67
N HIS A 576 31.26 -5.70 -43.70
CA HIS A 576 32.14 -6.67 -44.32
C HIS A 576 32.64 -7.83 -43.41
N LYS A 577 31.89 -8.13 -42.33
CA LYS A 577 32.29 -9.13 -41.36
C LYS A 577 31.21 -10.21 -41.21
N ASN A 578 31.61 -11.48 -41.37
CA ASN A 578 30.81 -12.64 -40.94
C ASN A 578 31.41 -13.23 -39.67
N ARG A 579 30.59 -13.65 -38.75
CA ARG A 579 31.01 -14.11 -37.41
C ARG A 579 30.33 -15.42 -37.03
N THR A 580 31.04 -16.22 -36.25
CA THR A 580 30.53 -17.45 -35.65
C THR A 580 30.79 -17.40 -34.16
N TYR A 581 29.73 -17.44 -33.33
CA TYR A 581 29.83 -17.45 -31.90
C TYR A 581 28.90 -18.51 -31.28
N THR A 582 29.18 -18.89 -30.06
CA THR A 582 28.40 -19.87 -29.30
C THR A 582 28.06 -19.31 -27.93
N ASN A 583 26.76 -19.39 -27.52
CA ASN A 583 26.25 -18.94 -26.22
C ASN A 583 26.60 -17.49 -25.89
N VAL A 584 26.58 -16.58 -26.86
CA VAL A 584 26.89 -15.15 -26.64
C VAL A 584 25.61 -14.31 -26.61
N ALA A 585 25.55 -13.38 -25.65
CA ALA A 585 24.46 -12.43 -25.56
C ALA A 585 24.95 -10.98 -25.84
N PHE A 586 24.17 -10.26 -26.63
CA PHE A 586 24.36 -8.84 -26.92
C PHE A 586 23.13 -8.07 -26.40
N LYS A 587 23.35 -7.05 -25.58
CA LYS A 587 22.26 -6.28 -24.96
C LYS A 587 22.45 -4.77 -25.13
N ASN A 588 21.39 -4.08 -25.54
CA ASN A 588 21.37 -2.62 -25.66
C ASN A 588 22.53 -2.04 -26.48
N ILE A 589 22.77 -2.61 -27.65
CA ILE A 589 23.88 -2.27 -28.54
C ILE A 589 23.35 -2.05 -29.96
N LYS A 590 23.94 -1.09 -30.68
CA LYS A 590 23.70 -0.95 -32.10
C LYS A 590 24.62 -1.86 -32.90
N ILE A 591 24.07 -2.76 -33.70
CA ILE A 591 24.78 -3.60 -34.65
C ILE A 591 24.70 -2.92 -36.02
N LEU A 592 25.83 -2.36 -36.45
CA LEU A 592 25.91 -1.59 -37.67
C LEU A 592 26.35 -2.48 -38.84
N ASN A 593 25.56 -2.51 -39.90
CA ASN A 593 25.94 -3.13 -41.16
C ASN A 593 25.71 -2.19 -42.34
N GLY A 594 26.32 -2.51 -43.50
CA GLY A 594 26.19 -1.75 -44.74
C GLY A 594 24.84 -1.99 -45.43
N GLN A 595 24.56 -1.14 -46.44
CA GLN A 595 23.36 -1.23 -47.28
C GLN A 595 23.61 -1.99 -48.60
N SER A 596 24.88 -2.30 -48.96
CA SER A 596 25.24 -2.98 -50.19
C SER A 596 25.06 -4.48 -50.13
N ASP A 597 25.62 -5.11 -49.10
CA ASP A 597 25.74 -6.56 -48.98
C ASP A 597 25.21 -7.06 -47.62
N TYR A 598 24.85 -8.33 -47.56
CA TYR A 598 24.41 -8.97 -46.35
C TYR A 598 25.59 -9.56 -45.58
N TYR A 599 25.72 -9.22 -44.32
CA TYR A 599 26.66 -9.81 -43.38
C TYR A 599 25.93 -10.22 -42.09
N GLY A 600 26.46 -11.21 -41.40
CA GLY A 600 25.75 -11.70 -40.22
C GLY A 600 26.48 -12.84 -39.51
N PHE A 601 25.71 -13.62 -38.78
CA PHE A 601 26.21 -14.69 -37.92
C PHE A 601 26.08 -16.05 -38.63
N GLN A 602 27.23 -16.64 -38.97
CA GLN A 602 27.30 -17.93 -39.68
C GLN A 602 27.48 -19.09 -38.71
N ASN A 603 26.66 -20.13 -38.79
CA ASN A 603 26.79 -21.33 -37.97
C ASN A 603 26.90 -21.08 -36.46
N SER A 604 26.36 -19.98 -36.02
CA SER A 604 26.32 -19.62 -34.59
C SER A 604 25.29 -20.45 -33.82
N GLU A 605 25.53 -20.66 -32.54
CA GLU A 605 24.64 -21.42 -31.66
C GLU A 605 24.25 -20.62 -30.44
N ASN A 606 22.95 -20.52 -30.15
CA ASN A 606 22.36 -19.86 -28.97
C ASN A 606 22.82 -18.41 -28.82
N LEU A 607 22.72 -17.60 -29.87
CA LEU A 607 22.92 -16.16 -29.76
C LEU A 607 21.65 -15.49 -29.23
N LEU A 608 21.82 -14.59 -28.31
CA LEU A 608 20.76 -13.72 -27.79
C LEU A 608 21.06 -12.26 -28.12
N PHE A 609 20.11 -11.58 -28.76
CA PHE A 609 20.11 -10.12 -28.92
C PHE A 609 18.90 -9.56 -28.18
N GLU A 610 19.14 -8.68 -27.22
CA GLU A 610 18.08 -8.09 -26.42
C GLU A 610 18.20 -6.55 -26.40
N GLY A 611 17.14 -5.85 -26.83
CA GLY A 611 17.14 -4.38 -26.89
C GLY A 611 18.14 -3.81 -27.89
N CYS A 612 18.63 -4.59 -28.86
CA CYS A 612 19.62 -4.16 -29.82
C CYS A 612 18.99 -3.45 -31.02
N THR A 613 19.71 -2.46 -31.59
CA THR A 613 19.33 -1.80 -32.83
C THR A 613 20.16 -2.37 -33.99
N PHE A 614 19.50 -2.90 -35.00
CA PHE A 614 20.14 -3.41 -36.23
C PHE A 614 19.93 -2.42 -37.38
N THR A 615 21.03 -1.96 -38.00
CA THR A 615 20.95 -1.10 -39.19
C THR A 615 21.64 -1.76 -40.37
N GLY A 616 21.06 -1.61 -41.57
CA GLY A 616 21.60 -2.19 -42.80
C GLY A 616 21.04 -3.58 -43.12
N LYS A 617 21.77 -4.34 -43.92
CA LYS A 617 21.39 -5.66 -44.41
C LYS A 617 22.07 -6.77 -43.59
N HIS A 618 21.29 -7.63 -43.01
CA HIS A 618 21.78 -8.73 -42.17
C HIS A 618 21.34 -10.10 -42.70
N PHE A 619 22.08 -11.13 -42.36
CA PHE A 619 21.59 -12.49 -42.43
C PHE A 619 21.75 -13.23 -41.10
N SER A 620 20.89 -14.19 -40.89
CA SER A 620 20.91 -15.12 -39.79
C SER A 620 21.11 -16.52 -40.35
N TYR A 621 22.22 -17.14 -40.04
CA TYR A 621 22.57 -18.51 -40.43
C TYR A 621 23.00 -19.36 -39.23
N GLY A 622 22.42 -19.03 -38.06
CA GLY A 622 22.66 -19.65 -36.78
C GLY A 622 21.35 -19.86 -36.03
N LYS A 623 21.44 -20.43 -34.82
CA LYS A 623 20.36 -20.47 -33.88
C LYS A 623 20.38 -19.17 -33.05
N GLU A 624 19.40 -18.30 -33.28
CA GLU A 624 19.42 -16.93 -32.78
C GLU A 624 18.07 -16.54 -32.23
N THR A 625 18.09 -15.75 -31.14
CA THR A 625 16.92 -15.16 -30.51
C THR A 625 17.07 -13.66 -30.46
N TYR A 626 16.10 -12.93 -31.01
CA TYR A 626 16.00 -11.47 -31.01
C TYR A 626 14.82 -11.05 -30.12
N LYS A 627 15.09 -10.34 -29.04
CA LYS A 627 14.05 -9.85 -28.10
C LYS A 627 14.06 -8.32 -28.06
N LYS A 628 12.91 -7.70 -28.27
CA LYS A 628 12.76 -6.24 -28.17
C LYS A 628 13.78 -5.47 -29.01
N CYS A 629 14.24 -6.06 -30.12
CA CYS A 629 15.19 -5.45 -31.03
C CYS A 629 14.50 -4.52 -32.01
N HIS A 630 15.24 -3.50 -32.47
CA HIS A 630 14.78 -2.53 -33.48
C HIS A 630 15.61 -2.71 -34.75
N PHE A 631 14.96 -3.10 -35.86
CA PHE A 631 15.56 -3.29 -37.16
C PHE A 631 15.21 -2.12 -38.06
N ILE A 632 16.22 -1.38 -38.53
CA ILE A 632 16.07 -0.19 -39.36
C ILE A 632 16.60 -0.48 -40.77
N GLN A 633 15.75 -0.36 -41.80
CA GLN A 633 16.10 -0.59 -43.18
C GLN A 633 15.86 0.66 -44.05
N GLU A 634 16.94 1.26 -44.52
CA GLU A 634 16.90 2.45 -45.37
C GLU A 634 16.87 2.13 -46.87
N ALA A 635 17.36 0.97 -47.26
CA ALA A 635 17.30 0.49 -48.64
C ALA A 635 15.97 -0.21 -48.95
N SER A 636 15.56 -0.27 -50.20
CA SER A 636 14.36 -0.99 -50.65
C SER A 636 14.59 -2.49 -50.81
N ASP A 637 15.29 -3.12 -49.87
CA ASP A 637 15.63 -4.54 -49.87
C ASP A 637 15.32 -5.16 -48.48
N TYR A 638 15.56 -6.47 -48.32
CA TYR A 638 15.30 -7.13 -47.04
C TYR A 638 16.28 -6.64 -45.97
N ASN A 639 15.78 -6.46 -44.78
CA ASN A 639 16.59 -6.12 -43.61
C ASN A 639 17.31 -7.37 -43.09
N MET A 640 16.61 -8.53 -43.07
CA MET A 640 17.13 -9.78 -42.56
C MET A 640 16.84 -10.93 -43.55
N TRP A 641 17.87 -11.66 -43.94
CA TRP A 641 17.73 -12.96 -44.56
C TRP A 641 17.89 -14.05 -43.53
N VAL A 642 16.86 -14.87 -43.36
CA VAL A 642 16.83 -15.98 -42.41
C VAL A 642 17.19 -17.25 -43.11
N TYR A 643 18.38 -17.76 -42.84
CA TYR A 643 18.94 -18.97 -43.41
C TYR A 643 19.05 -20.09 -42.38
N GLY A 644 18.58 -21.23 -42.66
CA GLY A 644 19.12 -22.52 -42.25
C GLY A 644 19.07 -23.00 -40.83
N LYS A 645 18.65 -22.22 -39.82
CA LYS A 645 18.46 -22.67 -38.41
C LYS A 645 17.26 -22.02 -37.77
N ASP A 646 16.88 -22.51 -36.58
CA ASP A 646 15.76 -22.00 -35.84
C ASP A 646 16.04 -20.56 -35.31
N VAL A 647 15.09 -19.66 -35.54
CA VAL A 647 15.22 -18.24 -35.19
C VAL A 647 13.94 -17.74 -34.55
N ASP A 648 14.10 -17.00 -33.45
CA ASP A 648 12.99 -16.38 -32.68
C ASP A 648 13.08 -14.86 -32.76
N TYR A 649 11.99 -14.20 -33.17
CA TYR A 649 11.77 -12.74 -33.06
C TYR A 649 10.65 -12.49 -32.09
N ILE A 650 10.96 -11.85 -30.95
CA ILE A 650 10.01 -11.62 -29.86
C ILE A 650 9.91 -10.11 -29.58
N ASP A 651 8.74 -9.54 -29.73
CA ASP A 651 8.43 -8.12 -29.47
C ASP A 651 9.35 -7.13 -30.20
N CYS A 652 9.85 -7.51 -31.40
CA CYS A 652 10.73 -6.69 -32.20
C CYS A 652 9.96 -5.66 -33.04
N THR A 653 10.64 -4.56 -33.39
CA THR A 653 10.15 -3.56 -34.33
C THR A 653 11.01 -3.56 -35.59
N PHE A 654 10.37 -3.63 -36.75
CA PHE A 654 10.99 -3.50 -38.05
C PHE A 654 10.48 -2.24 -38.72
N GLU A 655 11.39 -1.32 -39.09
CA GLU A 655 11.02 -0.01 -39.61
C GLU A 655 11.83 0.38 -40.84
N GLY A 656 11.22 1.06 -41.80
CA GLY A 656 11.94 1.65 -42.94
C GLY A 656 11.27 1.51 -44.30
N LYS A 657 12.09 1.26 -45.33
CA LYS A 657 11.63 1.21 -46.75
C LYS A 657 11.05 -0.13 -47.19
N GLY A 658 10.85 -1.08 -46.26
CA GLY A 658 9.75 -1.99 -46.40
C GLY A 658 9.93 -3.42 -46.84
N LYS A 659 11.10 -3.95 -47.01
CA LYS A 659 11.28 -5.40 -47.05
C LYS A 659 11.97 -5.82 -45.78
N PHE A 660 11.35 -6.65 -44.93
CA PHE A 660 11.92 -6.93 -43.61
C PHE A 660 12.51 -8.33 -43.50
N LEU A 661 11.71 -9.36 -43.44
CA LEU A 661 12.20 -10.73 -43.29
C LEU A 661 12.10 -11.50 -44.64
N ASN A 662 13.18 -12.19 -45.03
CA ASN A 662 13.17 -13.15 -46.10
C ASN A 662 13.57 -14.52 -45.55
N VAL A 663 12.60 -15.40 -45.36
CA VAL A 663 12.85 -16.77 -44.91
C VAL A 663 13.31 -17.61 -46.11
N PHE A 664 14.53 -18.10 -46.04
CA PHE A 664 15.18 -18.81 -47.12
C PHE A 664 16.06 -19.94 -46.57
N ASN A 665 15.91 -21.17 -47.10
CA ASN A 665 16.67 -22.32 -46.67
C ASN A 665 17.17 -23.07 -47.87
N GLU A 666 18.46 -23.17 -48.04
CA GLU A 666 19.10 -23.93 -49.08
C GLU A 666 19.70 -25.26 -48.58
N GLY A 667 18.97 -26.36 -48.77
CA GLY A 667 19.50 -27.70 -48.52
C GLY A 667 19.68 -28.10 -47.06
N ASN A 668 19.12 -27.34 -46.14
CA ASN A 668 19.12 -27.64 -44.71
C ASN A 668 17.89 -28.48 -44.30
N PRO A 669 17.92 -29.18 -43.15
CA PRO A 669 16.74 -29.81 -42.62
C PRO A 669 15.67 -28.76 -42.27
N LEU A 670 14.48 -29.19 -41.84
CA LEU A 670 13.39 -28.32 -41.42
C LEU A 670 13.87 -27.25 -40.45
N ILE A 671 13.53 -25.99 -40.76
CA ILE A 671 13.77 -24.86 -39.87
C ILE A 671 12.45 -24.32 -39.28
N THR A 672 12.55 -23.80 -38.09
CA THR A 672 11.42 -23.13 -37.42
C THR A 672 11.76 -21.66 -37.22
N VAL A 673 10.85 -20.79 -37.68
CA VAL A 673 10.95 -19.33 -37.46
C VAL A 673 9.74 -18.89 -36.67
N ASN A 674 9.96 -18.41 -35.47
CA ASN A 674 8.91 -17.90 -34.60
C ASN A 674 8.95 -16.37 -34.59
N ILE A 675 7.82 -15.72 -34.84
CA ILE A 675 7.68 -14.26 -34.91
C ILE A 675 6.49 -13.87 -34.03
N GLN A 676 6.78 -13.38 -32.84
CA GLN A 676 5.76 -13.09 -31.81
C GLN A 676 5.78 -11.62 -31.40
N GLY A 677 4.59 -10.99 -31.37
CA GLY A 677 4.43 -9.63 -30.86
C GLY A 677 5.13 -8.54 -31.69
N CYS A 678 5.64 -8.89 -32.89
CA CYS A 678 6.45 -7.98 -33.69
C CYS A 678 5.61 -6.93 -34.42
N LYS A 679 6.22 -5.73 -34.63
CA LYS A 679 5.65 -4.61 -35.36
C LYS A 679 6.44 -4.36 -36.63
N PHE A 680 5.75 -4.22 -37.76
CA PHE A 680 6.35 -3.92 -39.05
C PHE A 680 5.79 -2.57 -39.54
N ILE A 681 6.68 -1.60 -39.79
CA ILE A 681 6.34 -0.23 -40.18
C ILE A 681 7.03 0.11 -41.47
N SER A 682 6.30 0.21 -42.59
CA SER A 682 6.87 0.49 -43.90
C SER A 682 6.45 1.84 -44.47
N THR A 683 7.42 2.56 -45.04
CA THR A 683 7.14 3.78 -45.81
C THR A 683 6.89 3.50 -47.29
N VAL A 684 7.52 2.47 -47.82
CA VAL A 684 7.36 2.01 -49.22
C VAL A 684 7.62 0.52 -49.28
N SER A 685 6.64 -0.30 -49.68
CA SER A 685 6.91 -1.74 -49.90
C SER A 685 6.15 -2.28 -51.06
N ASN A 686 6.84 -3.14 -51.82
CA ASN A 686 6.25 -3.96 -52.88
C ASN A 686 6.17 -5.45 -52.50
N LYS A 687 6.49 -5.77 -51.26
CA LYS A 687 6.42 -7.11 -50.66
C LYS A 687 5.77 -7.01 -49.27
N PRO A 688 5.08 -8.06 -48.79
CA PRO A 688 4.69 -8.19 -47.42
C PRO A 688 5.89 -8.14 -46.46
N ALA A 689 5.63 -7.92 -45.19
CA ALA A 689 6.66 -7.82 -44.16
C ALA A 689 7.53 -9.10 -44.08
N ILE A 690 6.92 -10.26 -44.22
CA ILE A 690 7.56 -11.58 -44.13
C ILE A 690 7.40 -12.27 -45.49
N ASN A 691 8.47 -12.46 -46.21
CA ASN A 691 8.52 -13.23 -47.44
C ASN A 691 9.10 -14.63 -47.17
N ILE A 692 8.38 -15.66 -47.50
CA ILE A 692 8.79 -17.05 -47.35
C ILE A 692 9.09 -17.57 -48.77
N LYS A 693 10.32 -17.99 -49.00
CA LYS A 693 10.74 -18.46 -50.31
C LYS A 693 10.05 -19.78 -50.66
N GLY A 694 9.34 -19.83 -51.78
CA GLY A 694 8.59 -21.01 -52.22
C GLY A 694 9.42 -21.99 -53.03
N THR A 695 10.46 -21.51 -53.72
CA THR A 695 11.34 -22.34 -54.52
C THR A 695 12.79 -21.92 -54.44
N SER A 696 13.71 -22.85 -54.55
CA SER A 696 15.13 -22.59 -54.74
C SER A 696 15.67 -23.53 -55.83
N THR A 697 16.47 -22.96 -56.71
CA THR A 697 17.14 -23.72 -57.78
C THR A 697 18.62 -23.38 -57.71
N THR A 698 19.47 -24.38 -57.64
CA THR A 698 20.92 -24.18 -57.69
C THR A 698 21.37 -23.71 -59.07
N SER A 699 22.59 -23.19 -59.18
CA SER A 699 23.21 -22.80 -60.46
C SER A 699 23.32 -23.96 -61.49
N GLU A 700 23.19 -25.17 -61.02
CA GLU A 700 23.23 -26.41 -61.87
C GLU A 700 21.80 -26.89 -62.22
N GLY A 701 20.76 -26.15 -61.93
CA GLY A 701 19.39 -26.49 -62.26
C GLY A 701 18.73 -27.51 -61.30
N VAL A 702 19.39 -27.90 -60.21
CA VAL A 702 18.85 -28.84 -59.25
C VAL A 702 17.89 -28.09 -58.35
N VAL A 703 16.63 -28.52 -58.25
CA VAL A 703 15.62 -27.97 -57.35
C VAL A 703 15.84 -28.53 -55.95
N THR A 704 16.09 -27.68 -55.00
CA THR A 704 16.22 -28.04 -53.59
C THR A 704 14.87 -28.02 -52.90
N VAL A 705 14.56 -29.07 -52.15
CA VAL A 705 13.36 -29.13 -51.30
C VAL A 705 13.50 -28.14 -50.15
N LEU A 706 12.56 -27.22 -50.02
CA LEU A 706 12.51 -26.25 -48.95
C LEU A 706 11.60 -26.77 -47.85
N GLN A 707 12.04 -26.64 -46.58
CA GLN A 707 11.29 -27.11 -45.44
C GLN A 707 11.23 -26.00 -44.34
N TYR A 708 10.04 -25.46 -44.10
CA TYR A 708 9.84 -24.42 -43.13
C TYR A 708 8.63 -24.69 -42.25
N THR A 709 8.73 -24.30 -40.95
CA THR A 709 7.59 -23.96 -40.10
C THR A 709 7.73 -22.51 -39.69
N VAL A 710 6.82 -21.66 -40.14
CA VAL A 710 6.82 -20.23 -39.79
C VAL A 710 5.61 -19.97 -38.92
N ASN A 711 5.84 -19.57 -37.66
CA ASN A 711 4.83 -19.25 -36.69
C ASN A 711 4.78 -17.71 -36.51
N ILE A 712 3.63 -17.11 -36.79
CA ILE A 712 3.40 -15.67 -36.71
C ILE A 712 2.28 -15.45 -35.68
N ASP A 713 2.58 -14.82 -34.53
CA ASP A 713 1.61 -14.59 -33.48
C ASP A 713 1.59 -13.13 -33.04
N LYS A 714 0.39 -12.55 -32.91
CA LYS A 714 0.17 -11.18 -32.42
C LYS A 714 1.00 -10.10 -33.12
N CYS A 715 1.37 -10.31 -34.38
CA CYS A 715 2.13 -9.35 -35.17
C CYS A 715 1.22 -8.30 -35.82
N THR A 716 1.76 -7.10 -36.00
CA THR A 716 1.04 -5.97 -36.62
C THR A 716 1.83 -5.34 -37.76
N VAL A 717 1.13 -4.81 -38.76
CA VAL A 717 1.70 -4.05 -39.87
C VAL A 717 1.09 -2.66 -39.92
N SER A 718 1.88 -1.66 -40.33
CA SER A 718 1.40 -0.29 -40.54
C SER A 718 2.19 0.40 -41.65
N GLY A 719 1.53 1.30 -42.40
CA GLY A 719 2.12 2.02 -43.51
C GLY A 719 1.88 1.34 -44.88
N ALA A 720 2.84 1.41 -45.78
CA ALA A 720 2.69 0.98 -47.19
C ALA A 720 3.09 -0.47 -47.37
N PHE A 721 2.13 -1.39 -47.31
CA PHE A 721 2.29 -2.81 -47.69
C PHE A 721 1.30 -3.20 -48.75
N PRO A 722 1.58 -4.25 -49.61
CA PRO A 722 0.59 -4.82 -50.50
C PRO A 722 -0.52 -5.51 -49.69
N GLU A 723 -1.71 -5.66 -50.28
CA GLU A 723 -2.88 -6.24 -49.58
C GLU A 723 -2.80 -7.76 -49.34
N ILE A 724 -1.75 -8.43 -49.80
CA ILE A 724 -1.56 -9.87 -49.66
C ILE A 724 -1.47 -10.24 -48.16
N ASN A 725 -2.39 -11.06 -47.67
CA ASN A 725 -2.50 -11.44 -46.27
C ASN A 725 -2.40 -10.23 -45.30
N GLY A 726 -3.05 -9.13 -45.69
CA GLY A 726 -3.03 -7.88 -44.91
C GLY A 726 -1.64 -7.23 -44.87
N GLY A 727 -0.77 -7.47 -45.79
CA GLY A 727 0.59 -6.95 -45.82
C GLY A 727 1.60 -7.72 -44.94
N LEU A 728 1.17 -8.72 -44.20
CA LEU A 728 1.99 -9.35 -43.16
C LEU A 728 2.93 -10.42 -43.73
N TRP A 729 2.43 -11.34 -44.55
CA TRP A 729 3.25 -12.48 -45.05
C TRP A 729 2.83 -12.93 -46.45
N GLN A 730 3.74 -13.63 -47.16
CA GLN A 730 3.46 -14.39 -48.37
C GLN A 730 4.40 -15.57 -48.48
N VAL A 731 3.98 -16.62 -49.22
CA VAL A 731 4.88 -17.60 -49.82
C VAL A 731 5.15 -17.14 -51.25
N ASP A 732 6.42 -16.94 -51.56
CA ASP A 732 6.88 -16.51 -52.85
C ASP A 732 6.89 -17.73 -53.81
N ASP A 733 6.35 -17.57 -55.03
CA ASP A 733 6.30 -18.58 -56.08
C ASP A 733 5.63 -19.92 -55.70
N PRO A 734 4.37 -19.90 -55.18
CA PRO A 734 3.72 -21.12 -54.69
C PRO A 734 3.44 -22.17 -55.77
N ALA A 735 3.42 -21.80 -57.05
CA ALA A 735 3.10 -22.71 -58.16
C ALA A 735 4.18 -23.77 -58.43
N ASN A 736 5.41 -23.54 -57.96
CA ASN A 736 6.54 -24.44 -58.14
C ASN A 736 6.91 -25.20 -56.86
N ALA A 737 6.07 -25.21 -55.88
CA ALA A 737 6.36 -25.70 -54.53
C ALA A 737 5.97 -27.17 -54.31
N GLU A 738 5.65 -27.94 -55.36
CA GLU A 738 5.10 -29.32 -55.27
C GLU A 738 5.95 -30.31 -54.43
N ASN A 739 7.24 -30.03 -54.25
CA ASN A 739 8.13 -30.86 -53.44
C ASN A 739 8.54 -30.28 -52.11
N ASN A 740 8.05 -29.10 -51.76
CA ASN A 740 8.41 -28.42 -50.52
C ASN A 740 7.52 -28.86 -49.37
N LYS A 741 8.00 -28.64 -48.15
CA LYS A 741 7.25 -28.85 -46.89
C LYS A 741 7.18 -27.53 -46.17
N ILE A 742 6.25 -26.64 -46.57
CA ILE A 742 6.10 -25.32 -46.01
C ILE A 742 4.82 -25.28 -45.17
N THR A 743 4.95 -24.95 -43.91
CA THR A 743 3.83 -24.73 -43.00
C THR A 743 3.88 -23.29 -42.47
N VAL A 744 2.77 -22.56 -42.61
CA VAL A 744 2.62 -21.24 -42.01
C VAL A 744 1.45 -21.26 -41.03
N ASN A 745 1.70 -20.89 -39.78
CA ASN A 745 0.71 -20.76 -38.75
C ASN A 745 0.58 -19.27 -38.38
N VAL A 746 -0.66 -18.75 -38.31
CA VAL A 746 -0.94 -17.38 -37.89
C VAL A 746 -1.94 -17.40 -36.71
N ASN A 747 -1.53 -16.85 -35.59
CA ASN A 747 -2.32 -16.84 -34.34
C ASN A 747 -2.82 -18.25 -33.97
N GLY A 748 -1.93 -19.23 -34.05
CA GLY A 748 -2.17 -20.64 -33.75
C GLY A 748 -2.98 -21.41 -34.79
N LYS A 749 -3.37 -20.78 -35.92
CA LYS A 749 -4.11 -21.43 -36.99
C LYS A 749 -3.16 -21.70 -38.20
N LYS A 750 -3.17 -22.94 -38.69
CA LYS A 750 -2.48 -23.28 -39.91
C LYS A 750 -3.18 -22.64 -41.12
N VAL A 751 -2.51 -21.72 -41.80
CA VAL A 751 -3.05 -20.94 -42.93
C VAL A 751 -2.42 -21.32 -44.29
N TYR A 752 -1.30 -22.00 -44.30
CA TYR A 752 -0.65 -22.55 -45.47
C TYR A 752 0.01 -23.88 -45.14
N LEU A 753 -0.15 -24.83 -46.03
CA LEU A 753 0.52 -26.15 -46.02
C LEU A 753 0.75 -26.56 -47.46
N ASN A 754 1.99 -26.88 -47.80
CA ASN A 754 2.37 -27.46 -49.04
C ASN A 754 3.18 -28.75 -48.83
#